data_6df68dcc3be086fb1b374fb279d7493a
#
_entry.id   6df68dcc3be086fb1b374fb279d7493a
#
_cell.length_a   1.000
_cell.length_b   1.000
_cell.length_c   1.000
_cell.angle_alpha   90.00
_cell.angle_beta   90.00
_cell.angle_gamma   90.00
#
_symmetry.space_group_name_H-M   'P 1'
#
loop_
_entity.id
_entity.type
_entity.pdbx_description
1 polymer ?
#
loop_
_entity_poly.entity_id
_entity_poly.type
_entity_poly.pdbx_seq_one_letter_code
_entity_poly.pdbx_strand_id
1 'polypeptide(L)'
;MKKYIRKSLALFSVLALLVVSLSTNVFAVPLVIDQTVEKQSITSGVVLEKYNRFTTSGWIQTNVLRVDLSNENVKVDSIINKNSITSISTVKNLAKSNGAIAAVNGSLFDTDTGAPYGPVMANGEFSLAATRNNTDVATFSLDSMNNALFSYWNTEVQLITPSGERKKIAAYNRYTGYYNYNMYVVDSKWGKTTPGVSKTYPSWLEMVVEDGVVTKFSQNQPGIPIPQNGYVVLAAMGHEKYLTDNFKVGDPVDFDITMNATDTSNMKMVLTGATQLLKDGKFTPLTDTAAPSSRQPRTAVGTTADGKTLIIAAVDGRRTGTSIGMTQAELADYMKELGCYNAINYDGGGSTTMVARTEGSTGLTTVNTPSDGFERGVSASLGVFSIAPPGPVDSLLVSAYEDYAFVNTARAFTVKGVDKYLNPAAINDKDVTWSVTGVKGSFKDNVFTPTTAGQAVITAKIGDTVVGTCPLTVLSAPVKLDLNLDSLNTSPGKSTIFFVRGWDKNGFSASIHPANIKWGVLGNAGTVNTGVFTAGAKGTGYVSATFAGASVFCPVSISQPGVKKVIEDFSASSMALDLSAKTVTAKYAPATNVYKSAPYSGKLTYDFTKELKENRAAYINIPKENQALDSTTTKLGLWVYSSTNKPLWIGAIVYDKKGNPHYKYFTKDVNWTGWKYLEIPVDDIGGPAKVTKIYAVQPTKKKVSGTIYFDNLTMIYSGYPEVPASKSAVNTVPKDETYKDRTVAGNDSLSFSVYGQSAAYTADKNKTQLSLLKSLSAKINSSQQASVVVGAYDNLSPLVKVPLLSTTASYKALDKNGSRLIQLNTVKGGLRATDYNEWFWFKKQLSSFTGNNLFVFLAQSPGNFSDSQEGTVFKNMLADYKKQNPAKNVWVFYKGSTNTSYMDKGVKYITTAGFDASGFNDKNKGFAKYVSVKVKGSTVTYQFKTMN
;
A
#
# COMPACT_ATOMS: atom_id res chain seq x y z
N MET A 1 21.51 65.73 -9.48
CA MET A 1 21.98 64.33 -9.73
C MET A 1 21.72 63.39 -8.57
N LYS A 2 21.99 63.66 -7.29
CA LYS A 2 21.73 62.78 -6.14
C LYS A 2 20.26 62.40 -5.87
N LYS A 3 19.30 63.22 -6.28
CA LYS A 3 17.86 62.98 -6.04
C LYS A 3 17.22 62.06 -7.07
N TYR A 4 17.80 61.98 -8.28
CA TYR A 4 17.36 61.06 -9.34
C TYR A 4 17.92 59.65 -9.16
N ILE A 5 19.14 59.51 -8.64
CA ILE A 5 19.77 58.20 -8.36
C ILE A 5 19.02 57.46 -7.22
N ARG A 6 18.53 58.21 -6.19
CA ARG A 6 17.72 57.60 -5.12
C ARG A 6 16.33 57.14 -5.58
N LYS A 7 15.71 57.80 -6.54
CA LYS A 7 14.42 57.37 -7.11
C LYS A 7 14.58 56.17 -8.05
N SER A 8 15.67 56.14 -8.82
CA SER A 8 15.97 54.96 -9.68
C SER A 8 16.35 53.72 -8.87
N LEU A 9 17.08 53.89 -7.76
CA LEU A 9 17.37 52.74 -6.86
C LEU A 9 16.12 52.24 -6.13
N ALA A 10 15.21 53.16 -5.71
CA ALA A 10 13.95 52.76 -5.08
C ALA A 10 13.00 52.07 -6.07
N LEU A 11 12.97 52.52 -7.35
CA LEU A 11 12.19 51.86 -8.39
C LEU A 11 12.77 50.47 -8.77
N PHE A 12 14.08 50.31 -8.78
CA PHE A 12 14.75 49.02 -9.01
C PHE A 12 14.56 48.07 -7.83
N SER A 13 14.54 48.56 -6.59
CA SER A 13 14.24 47.74 -5.40
C SER A 13 12.78 47.33 -5.33
N VAL A 14 11.84 48.14 -5.77
CA VAL A 14 10.41 47.78 -5.84
C VAL A 14 10.16 46.84 -7.01
N LEU A 15 10.84 46.99 -8.15
CA LEU A 15 10.76 46.05 -9.26
C LEU A 15 11.40 44.70 -8.91
N ALA A 16 12.53 44.72 -8.19
CA ALA A 16 13.14 43.47 -7.68
C ALA A 16 12.29 42.79 -6.60
N LEU A 17 11.62 43.52 -5.75
CA LEU A 17 10.64 42.98 -4.79
C LEU A 17 9.33 42.52 -5.46
N LEU A 18 8.89 43.13 -6.55
CA LEU A 18 7.75 42.65 -7.35
C LEU A 18 8.10 41.42 -8.20
N VAL A 19 9.34 41.26 -8.64
CA VAL A 19 9.79 40.03 -9.33
C VAL A 19 9.97 38.86 -8.34
N VAL A 20 10.29 39.14 -7.07
CA VAL A 20 10.37 38.10 -6.02
C VAL A 20 8.98 37.72 -5.47
N SER A 21 7.95 38.61 -5.64
CA SER A 21 6.57 38.26 -5.22
C SER A 21 5.72 37.60 -6.32
N LEU A 22 6.25 37.41 -7.52
CA LEU A 22 5.75 36.48 -8.54
C LEU A 22 6.44 35.13 -8.43
N SER A 23 6.69 34.65 -7.22
CA SER A 23 6.83 33.23 -6.99
C SER A 23 5.47 32.60 -7.25
N THR A 24 5.20 32.27 -8.51
CA THR A 24 4.30 31.15 -8.80
C THR A 24 4.67 30.07 -7.82
N ASN A 25 3.74 29.61 -7.00
CA ASN A 25 3.87 28.37 -6.27
C ASN A 25 3.99 27.27 -7.33
N VAL A 26 5.19 27.13 -7.87
CA VAL A 26 5.57 25.90 -8.58
C VAL A 26 5.62 24.88 -7.45
N PHE A 27 4.53 24.16 -7.25
CA PHE A 27 4.55 22.96 -6.42
C PHE A 27 5.60 22.05 -7.06
N ALA A 28 6.77 21.97 -6.45
CA ALA A 28 7.83 21.12 -6.97
C ALA A 28 7.30 19.69 -7.03
N VAL A 29 7.31 19.11 -8.22
CA VAL A 29 6.95 17.70 -8.42
C VAL A 29 7.86 16.84 -7.53
N PRO A 30 7.31 15.88 -6.77
CA PRO A 30 8.12 15.05 -5.88
C PRO A 30 9.18 14.31 -6.69
N LEU A 31 10.44 14.45 -6.29
CA LEU A 31 11.53 13.72 -6.92
C LEU A 31 11.39 12.23 -6.63
N VAL A 32 11.59 11.40 -7.65
CA VAL A 32 11.56 9.93 -7.51
C VAL A 32 12.87 9.47 -6.90
N ILE A 33 12.79 8.91 -5.71
CA ILE A 33 13.93 8.30 -5.02
C ILE A 33 14.21 6.92 -5.60
N ASP A 34 13.16 6.10 -5.75
CA ASP A 34 13.24 4.75 -6.30
C ASP A 34 11.94 4.38 -7.02
N GLN A 35 12.02 3.45 -7.98
CA GLN A 35 10.87 3.03 -8.74
C GLN A 35 11.01 1.57 -9.18
N THR A 36 9.94 0.82 -9.04
CA THR A 36 9.78 -0.49 -9.67
C THR A 36 8.70 -0.42 -10.72
N VAL A 37 8.88 -1.16 -11.83
CA VAL A 37 7.90 -1.27 -12.91
C VAL A 37 7.72 -2.74 -13.25
N GLU A 38 6.48 -3.21 -13.11
CA GLU A 38 6.07 -4.54 -13.58
C GLU A 38 5.31 -4.38 -14.89
N LYS A 39 5.65 -5.16 -15.91
CA LYS A 39 4.99 -5.13 -17.22
C LYS A 39 4.33 -6.45 -17.52
N GLN A 40 3.12 -6.38 -18.04
CA GLN A 40 2.32 -7.54 -18.42
C GLN A 40 1.65 -7.27 -19.76
N SER A 41 1.85 -8.14 -20.73
CA SER A 41 1.11 -8.09 -21.98
C SER A 41 -0.31 -8.59 -21.77
N ILE A 42 -1.31 -7.76 -22.07
CA ILE A 42 -2.74 -8.10 -21.94
C ILE A 42 -3.23 -8.82 -23.20
N THR A 43 -2.83 -8.29 -24.35
CA THR A 43 -3.03 -8.85 -25.70
C THR A 43 -2.00 -8.21 -26.63
N SER A 44 -1.92 -8.65 -27.88
CA SER A 44 -1.11 -7.96 -28.89
C SER A 44 -1.50 -6.48 -28.95
N GLY A 45 -0.53 -5.58 -28.83
CA GLY A 45 -0.73 -4.13 -28.85
C GLY A 45 -1.27 -3.53 -27.53
N VAL A 46 -1.43 -4.32 -26.43
CA VAL A 46 -1.87 -3.78 -25.14
C VAL A 46 -0.98 -4.29 -24.00
N VAL A 47 -0.33 -3.37 -23.30
CA VAL A 47 0.56 -3.65 -22.17
C VAL A 47 0.06 -2.92 -20.92
N LEU A 48 -0.04 -3.63 -19.81
CA LEU A 48 -0.25 -3.08 -18.47
C LEU A 48 1.10 -2.90 -17.79
N GLU A 49 1.39 -1.70 -17.33
CA GLU A 49 2.56 -1.34 -16.54
C GLU A 49 2.12 -0.91 -15.15
N LYS A 50 2.66 -1.55 -14.12
CA LYS A 50 2.42 -1.18 -12.72
C LYS A 50 3.66 -0.50 -12.15
N TYR A 51 3.52 0.75 -11.77
CA TYR A 51 4.57 1.55 -11.18
C TYR A 51 4.37 1.65 -9.67
N ASN A 52 5.41 1.35 -8.92
CA ASN A 52 5.48 1.67 -7.50
C ASN A 52 6.63 2.66 -7.30
N ARG A 53 6.32 3.92 -7.04
CA ARG A 53 7.27 5.04 -6.96
C ARG A 53 7.44 5.47 -5.52
N PHE A 54 8.66 5.38 -5.02
CA PHE A 54 9.09 5.97 -3.77
C PHE A 54 9.62 7.37 -4.03
N THR A 55 8.92 8.39 -3.55
CA THR A 55 9.24 9.79 -3.82
C THR A 55 9.62 10.55 -2.55
N THR A 56 10.15 11.76 -2.71
CA THR A 56 10.45 12.64 -1.58
C THR A 56 9.23 13.00 -0.73
N SER A 57 8.01 12.94 -1.30
CA SER A 57 6.75 13.21 -0.59
C SER A 57 6.06 11.95 -0.05
N GLY A 58 6.40 10.77 -0.52
CA GLY A 58 5.79 9.50 -0.14
C GLY A 58 5.67 8.54 -1.31
N TRP A 59 4.89 7.50 -1.11
CA TRP A 59 4.62 6.48 -2.12
C TRP A 59 3.55 6.92 -3.11
N ILE A 60 3.74 6.57 -4.37
CA ILE A 60 2.75 6.74 -5.44
C ILE A 60 2.68 5.45 -6.24
N GLN A 61 1.51 4.83 -6.26
CA GLN A 61 1.22 3.65 -7.06
C GLN A 61 0.38 4.05 -8.26
N THR A 62 0.79 3.62 -9.45
CA THR A 62 0.07 3.89 -10.69
C THR A 62 0.00 2.66 -11.56
N ASN A 63 -1.13 2.49 -12.24
CA ASN A 63 -1.33 1.46 -13.24
C ASN A 63 -1.56 2.16 -14.58
N VAL A 64 -0.81 1.75 -15.59
CA VAL A 64 -0.80 2.38 -16.91
C VAL A 64 -1.06 1.34 -17.97
N LEU A 65 -2.08 1.54 -18.80
CA LEU A 65 -2.28 0.77 -20.02
C LEU A 65 -1.66 1.53 -21.19
N ARG A 66 -0.79 0.87 -21.95
CA ARG A 66 -0.32 1.34 -23.24
C ARG A 66 -1.04 0.56 -24.32
N VAL A 67 -1.74 1.27 -25.19
CA VAL A 67 -2.57 0.70 -26.24
C VAL A 67 -2.06 1.20 -27.58
N ASP A 68 -1.66 0.29 -28.45
CA ASP A 68 -1.27 0.60 -29.82
C ASP A 68 -2.52 0.79 -30.70
N LEU A 69 -2.84 2.04 -31.02
CA LEU A 69 -3.98 2.42 -31.87
C LEU A 69 -3.78 2.03 -33.33
N SER A 70 -2.55 1.74 -33.77
CA SER A 70 -2.25 1.26 -35.12
C SER A 70 -2.42 -0.26 -35.28
N ASN A 71 -2.61 -0.98 -34.18
CA ASN A 71 -2.85 -2.43 -34.20
C ASN A 71 -4.30 -2.72 -34.57
N GLU A 72 -4.51 -3.35 -35.73
CA GLU A 72 -5.83 -3.70 -36.26
C GLU A 72 -6.63 -4.64 -35.35
N ASN A 73 -5.97 -5.35 -34.44
CA ASN A 73 -6.60 -6.29 -33.53
C ASN A 73 -7.02 -5.66 -32.18
N VAL A 74 -6.84 -4.35 -32.05
CA VAL A 74 -7.21 -3.60 -30.85
C VAL A 74 -8.28 -2.58 -31.17
N LYS A 75 -9.34 -2.56 -30.36
CA LYS A 75 -10.38 -1.53 -30.41
C LYS A 75 -10.42 -0.79 -29.07
N VAL A 76 -10.60 0.52 -29.13
CA VAL A 76 -10.90 1.37 -27.97
C VAL A 76 -12.27 1.99 -28.18
N ASP A 77 -13.11 1.97 -27.14
CA ASP A 77 -14.46 2.51 -27.21
C ASP A 77 -14.96 2.98 -25.84
N SER A 78 -15.94 3.87 -25.85
CA SER A 78 -16.71 4.22 -24.67
C SER A 78 -17.63 3.07 -24.30
N ILE A 79 -17.76 2.78 -23.03
CA ILE A 79 -18.68 1.76 -22.52
C ILE A 79 -19.61 2.36 -21.46
N ILE A 80 -20.88 2.03 -21.59
CA ILE A 80 -21.97 2.44 -20.71
C ILE A 80 -22.77 1.21 -20.28
N ASN A 81 -23.67 1.39 -19.34
CA ASN A 81 -24.60 0.33 -18.96
C ASN A 81 -25.61 0.09 -20.13
N LYS A 82 -25.70 -1.17 -20.58
CA LYS A 82 -26.57 -1.57 -21.71
C LYS A 82 -28.06 -1.38 -21.44
N ASN A 83 -28.48 -1.31 -20.18
CA ASN A 83 -29.89 -1.18 -19.83
C ASN A 83 -30.35 0.27 -19.73
N SER A 84 -29.44 1.17 -19.33
CA SER A 84 -29.72 2.61 -19.19
C SER A 84 -28.42 3.38 -18.99
N ILE A 85 -28.27 4.48 -19.69
CA ILE A 85 -27.12 5.40 -19.53
C ILE A 85 -27.10 6.08 -18.16
N THR A 86 -28.22 6.09 -17.45
CA THR A 86 -28.32 6.62 -16.07
C THR A 86 -28.01 5.58 -15.00
N SER A 87 -27.87 4.31 -15.38
CA SER A 87 -27.56 3.23 -14.45
C SER A 87 -26.07 3.13 -14.20
N ILE A 88 -25.63 3.57 -13.04
CA ILE A 88 -24.24 3.41 -12.61
C ILE A 88 -23.89 1.93 -12.36
N SER A 89 -22.68 1.55 -12.68
CA SER A 89 -22.16 0.21 -12.44
C SER A 89 -20.66 0.25 -12.19
N THR A 90 -20.08 -0.80 -11.56
CA THR A 90 -18.63 -0.86 -11.40
C THR A 90 -17.93 -0.97 -12.77
N VAL A 91 -16.71 -0.43 -12.87
CA VAL A 91 -15.91 -0.52 -14.10
C VAL A 91 -15.76 -1.97 -14.54
N LYS A 92 -15.57 -2.89 -13.59
CA LYS A 92 -15.48 -4.32 -13.88
C LYS A 92 -16.75 -4.90 -14.51
N ASN A 93 -17.92 -4.53 -14.01
CA ASN A 93 -19.19 -4.98 -14.57
C ASN A 93 -19.45 -4.37 -15.94
N LEU A 94 -19.16 -3.08 -16.13
CA LEU A 94 -19.27 -2.42 -17.45
C LEU A 94 -18.33 -3.09 -18.46
N ALA A 95 -17.07 -3.32 -18.10
CA ALA A 95 -16.10 -4.01 -18.95
C ALA A 95 -16.59 -5.42 -19.33
N LYS A 96 -17.00 -6.21 -18.33
CA LYS A 96 -17.47 -7.59 -18.54
C LYS A 96 -18.69 -7.65 -19.45
N SER A 97 -19.70 -6.81 -19.21
CA SER A 97 -20.95 -6.82 -19.99
C SER A 97 -20.76 -6.35 -21.44
N ASN A 98 -19.74 -5.55 -21.70
CA ASN A 98 -19.39 -5.07 -23.02
C ASN A 98 -18.29 -5.89 -23.72
N GLY A 99 -17.67 -6.87 -23.05
CA GLY A 99 -16.62 -7.71 -23.65
C GLY A 99 -15.24 -7.05 -23.70
N ALA A 100 -15.01 -5.99 -22.92
CA ALA A 100 -13.70 -5.35 -22.84
C ALA A 100 -12.69 -6.22 -22.06
N ILE A 101 -11.43 -6.21 -22.48
CA ILE A 101 -10.32 -6.93 -21.84
C ILE A 101 -9.61 -6.07 -20.81
N ALA A 102 -9.78 -4.76 -20.91
CA ALA A 102 -9.37 -3.79 -19.91
C ALA A 102 -10.29 -2.57 -19.96
N ALA A 103 -10.44 -1.86 -18.86
CA ALA A 103 -11.20 -0.62 -18.82
C ALA A 103 -10.75 0.26 -17.65
N VAL A 104 -11.07 1.56 -17.76
CA VAL A 104 -10.91 2.54 -16.71
C VAL A 104 -12.17 3.39 -16.58
N ASN A 105 -12.46 3.92 -15.40
CA ASN A 105 -13.56 4.89 -15.24
C ASN A 105 -13.36 6.12 -16.15
N GLY A 106 -14.44 6.67 -16.63
CA GLY A 106 -14.45 7.80 -17.57
C GLY A 106 -15.03 9.07 -16.99
N SER A 107 -16.16 9.48 -17.55
CA SER A 107 -16.81 10.76 -17.29
C SER A 107 -17.11 11.03 -15.82
N LEU A 108 -17.02 12.30 -15.44
CA LEU A 108 -17.82 12.82 -14.33
C LEU A 108 -19.31 12.56 -14.60
N PHE A 109 -20.10 12.41 -13.56
CA PHE A 109 -21.52 12.15 -13.68
C PHE A 109 -22.33 12.82 -12.57
N ASP A 110 -23.58 13.07 -12.86
CA ASP A 110 -24.56 13.57 -11.90
C ASP A 110 -24.90 12.48 -10.90
N THR A 111 -24.67 12.73 -9.62
CA THR A 111 -24.89 11.72 -8.56
C THR A 111 -26.37 11.45 -8.27
N ASP A 112 -27.25 12.38 -8.62
CA ASP A 112 -28.69 12.23 -8.40
C ASP A 112 -29.37 11.43 -9.52
N THR A 113 -28.92 11.64 -10.76
CA THR A 113 -29.50 10.95 -11.94
C THR A 113 -28.65 9.79 -12.46
N GLY A 114 -27.36 9.74 -12.14
CA GLY A 114 -26.41 8.79 -12.70
C GLY A 114 -25.93 9.14 -14.11
N ALA A 115 -26.43 10.19 -14.74
CA ALA A 115 -26.11 10.54 -16.13
C ALA A 115 -24.70 11.17 -16.25
N PRO A 116 -23.90 10.80 -17.28
CA PRO A 116 -22.62 11.44 -17.55
C PRO A 116 -22.73 12.94 -17.79
N TYR A 117 -21.71 13.69 -17.40
CA TYR A 117 -21.56 15.08 -17.86
C TYR A 117 -20.95 15.11 -19.26
N GLY A 118 -21.54 15.83 -20.19
CA GLY A 118 -21.05 15.98 -21.55
C GLY A 118 -21.35 14.79 -22.47
N PRO A 119 -20.96 14.89 -23.77
CA PRO A 119 -21.30 13.89 -24.76
C PRO A 119 -20.62 12.55 -24.51
N VAL A 120 -21.38 11.50 -24.82
CA VAL A 120 -20.88 10.11 -24.86
C VAL A 120 -21.31 9.50 -26.18
N MET A 121 -20.38 8.99 -26.99
CA MET A 121 -20.59 8.25 -28.19
C MET A 121 -19.89 6.88 -28.08
N ALA A 122 -20.59 5.82 -28.43
CA ALA A 122 -20.07 4.47 -28.46
C ALA A 122 -20.44 3.79 -29.77
N ASN A 123 -19.53 3.05 -30.38
CA ASN A 123 -19.74 2.38 -31.68
C ASN A 123 -20.27 3.31 -32.80
N GLY A 124 -19.85 4.57 -32.80
CA GLY A 124 -20.27 5.55 -33.79
C GLY A 124 -21.62 6.19 -33.54
N GLU A 125 -22.30 5.86 -32.45
CA GLU A 125 -23.64 6.39 -32.12
C GLU A 125 -23.60 7.20 -30.81
N PHE A 126 -24.26 8.36 -30.82
CA PHE A 126 -24.49 9.09 -29.57
C PHE A 126 -25.33 8.25 -28.59
N SER A 127 -24.90 8.23 -27.37
CA SER A 127 -25.64 7.66 -26.24
C SER A 127 -26.23 8.75 -25.37
N LEU A 128 -25.58 9.90 -25.34
CA LEU A 128 -25.98 11.10 -24.58
C LEU A 128 -25.37 12.34 -25.23
N ALA A 129 -26.12 13.44 -25.27
CA ALA A 129 -25.63 14.76 -25.62
C ALA A 129 -26.48 15.84 -24.94
N ALA A 130 -25.91 17.01 -24.71
CA ALA A 130 -26.65 18.17 -24.20
C ALA A 130 -26.25 19.41 -25.01
N THR A 131 -27.20 20.27 -25.32
CA THR A 131 -26.92 21.59 -25.90
C THR A 131 -26.18 22.42 -24.85
N ARG A 132 -24.89 22.55 -25.02
CA ARG A 132 -24.03 23.20 -24.06
C ARG A 132 -22.70 23.63 -24.69
N ASN A 133 -22.20 24.77 -24.24
CA ASN A 133 -20.82 25.15 -24.46
C ASN A 133 -19.97 24.43 -23.41
N ASN A 134 -19.39 23.28 -23.77
CA ASN A 134 -18.56 22.48 -22.87
C ASN A 134 -17.11 22.96 -22.86
N THR A 135 -16.90 24.27 -22.66
CA THR A 135 -15.53 24.83 -22.52
C THR A 135 -14.87 24.52 -21.19
N ASP A 136 -15.62 23.95 -20.27
CA ASP A 136 -15.18 23.61 -18.90
C ASP A 136 -14.86 22.12 -18.70
N VAL A 137 -15.19 21.25 -19.65
CA VAL A 137 -14.92 19.80 -19.59
C VAL A 137 -14.26 19.27 -20.87
N ALA A 138 -13.01 18.80 -20.72
CA ALA A 138 -12.27 18.24 -21.84
C ALA A 138 -12.79 16.84 -22.24
N THR A 139 -12.73 16.54 -23.53
CA THR A 139 -13.25 15.31 -24.09
C THR A 139 -12.17 14.59 -24.90
N PHE A 140 -12.07 13.29 -24.77
CA PHE A 140 -11.28 12.41 -25.62
C PHE A 140 -12.19 11.73 -26.65
N SER A 141 -11.78 11.74 -27.91
CA SER A 141 -12.51 11.16 -29.03
C SER A 141 -11.59 10.42 -29.96
N LEU A 142 -12.10 9.40 -30.63
CA LEU A 142 -11.44 8.70 -31.72
C LEU A 142 -12.34 8.75 -32.97
N ASP A 143 -11.76 9.02 -34.14
CA ASP A 143 -12.42 8.85 -35.42
C ASP A 143 -12.34 7.39 -35.91
N SER A 144 -12.93 7.11 -37.07
CA SER A 144 -12.95 5.79 -37.68
C SER A 144 -11.54 5.25 -38.05
N MET A 145 -10.57 6.13 -38.20
CA MET A 145 -9.16 5.79 -38.47
C MET A 145 -8.30 5.70 -37.18
N ASN A 146 -8.92 5.76 -36.01
CA ASN A 146 -8.24 5.83 -34.69
C ASN A 146 -7.44 7.11 -34.44
N ASN A 147 -7.64 8.20 -35.20
CA ASN A 147 -7.02 9.47 -34.87
C ASN A 147 -7.64 10.02 -33.58
N ALA A 148 -6.79 10.36 -32.62
CA ALA A 148 -7.20 10.86 -31.31
C ALA A 148 -7.41 12.39 -31.35
N LEU A 149 -8.51 12.85 -30.80
CA LEU A 149 -8.81 14.27 -30.60
C LEU A 149 -9.04 14.54 -29.11
N PHE A 150 -8.38 15.60 -28.61
CA PHE A 150 -8.54 16.11 -27.25
C PHE A 150 -9.01 17.56 -27.34
N SER A 151 -10.26 17.80 -26.96
CA SER A 151 -10.87 19.12 -27.14
C SER A 151 -11.96 19.39 -26.12
N TYR A 152 -12.34 20.67 -26.02
CA TYR A 152 -13.56 21.10 -25.35
C TYR A 152 -14.67 21.19 -26.40
N TRP A 153 -15.66 20.33 -26.30
CA TRP A 153 -16.72 20.24 -27.28
C TRP A 153 -17.96 21.07 -26.91
N ASN A 154 -18.45 21.89 -27.86
CA ASN A 154 -19.77 22.45 -27.80
C ASN A 154 -20.72 21.49 -28.53
N THR A 155 -21.76 21.07 -27.85
CA THR A 155 -22.77 20.21 -28.46
C THR A 155 -24.09 20.96 -28.63
N GLU A 156 -24.81 20.66 -29.68
CA GLU A 156 -26.12 21.21 -29.95
C GLU A 156 -27.07 20.07 -30.38
N VAL A 157 -28.23 20.00 -29.72
CA VAL A 157 -29.29 19.06 -30.07
C VAL A 157 -30.43 19.86 -30.64
N GLN A 158 -30.88 19.51 -31.83
CA GLN A 158 -31.94 20.21 -32.58
C GLN A 158 -33.03 19.25 -32.93
N LEU A 159 -34.30 19.59 -32.63
CA LEU A 159 -35.50 18.92 -33.12
C LEU A 159 -35.85 19.50 -34.50
N ILE A 160 -36.18 18.65 -35.43
CA ILE A 160 -36.54 19.03 -36.84
C ILE A 160 -38.02 18.85 -37.02
N THR A 161 -38.73 19.93 -37.43
CA THR A 161 -40.16 19.92 -37.69
C THR A 161 -40.47 19.35 -39.07
N PRO A 162 -41.74 18.99 -39.37
CA PRO A 162 -42.16 18.57 -40.71
C PRO A 162 -41.87 19.61 -41.79
N SER A 163 -41.82 20.89 -41.44
CA SER A 163 -41.44 21.99 -42.37
C SER A 163 -39.93 22.13 -42.59
N GLY A 164 -39.09 21.36 -41.86
CA GLY A 164 -37.64 21.46 -41.90
C GLY A 164 -37.05 22.52 -40.96
N GLU A 165 -37.87 23.18 -40.14
CA GLU A 165 -37.39 24.12 -39.13
C GLU A 165 -36.59 23.37 -38.04
N ARG A 166 -35.47 23.93 -37.63
CA ARG A 166 -34.61 23.36 -36.61
C ARG A 166 -34.75 24.12 -35.30
N LYS A 167 -35.19 23.45 -34.26
CA LYS A 167 -35.35 24.01 -32.89
C LYS A 167 -34.32 23.44 -31.93
N LYS A 168 -33.50 24.30 -31.37
CA LYS A 168 -32.62 23.92 -30.24
C LYS A 168 -33.44 23.37 -29.10
N ILE A 169 -32.99 22.22 -28.57
CA ILE A 169 -33.52 21.58 -27.38
C ILE A 169 -32.42 21.33 -26.37
N ALA A 170 -32.80 21.00 -25.14
CA ALA A 170 -31.83 20.91 -24.02
C ALA A 170 -30.88 19.71 -24.16
N ALA A 171 -31.42 18.53 -24.45
CA ALA A 171 -30.57 17.36 -24.44
C ALA A 171 -31.21 16.13 -25.07
N TYR A 172 -30.38 15.18 -25.43
CA TYR A 172 -30.69 13.80 -25.78
C TYR A 172 -30.16 12.88 -24.69
N ASN A 173 -31.01 12.01 -24.15
CA ASN A 173 -30.75 11.06 -23.08
C ASN A 173 -30.11 11.65 -21.82
N ARG A 174 -30.45 12.91 -21.56
CA ARG A 174 -30.07 13.61 -20.33
C ARG A 174 -31.19 14.54 -19.90
N TYR A 175 -31.46 14.50 -18.60
CA TYR A 175 -32.52 15.24 -17.99
C TYR A 175 -31.97 15.94 -16.75
N THR A 176 -31.86 17.26 -16.77
CA THR A 176 -31.45 18.07 -15.61
C THR A 176 -32.17 19.41 -15.62
N GLY A 177 -32.63 19.90 -14.48
CA GLY A 177 -33.34 21.16 -14.33
C GLY A 177 -32.57 22.45 -14.63
N TYR A 178 -31.41 22.38 -15.24
CA TYR A 178 -30.49 23.52 -15.38
C TYR A 178 -30.43 24.13 -16.80
N TYR A 179 -31.27 23.70 -17.75
CA TYR A 179 -31.19 24.19 -19.12
C TYR A 179 -32.36 25.09 -19.50
N ASN A 180 -32.04 26.20 -20.17
CA ASN A 180 -33.02 27.19 -20.63
C ASN A 180 -34.02 26.70 -21.69
N TYR A 181 -33.88 25.47 -22.18
CA TYR A 181 -34.63 24.94 -23.31
C TYR A 181 -35.54 23.76 -22.94
N ASN A 182 -35.90 23.49 -21.80
CA ASN A 182 -36.87 22.51 -21.24
C ASN A 182 -37.55 21.53 -22.19
N MET A 183 -36.90 21.15 -23.30
CA MET A 183 -37.29 20.08 -24.21
C MET A 183 -36.14 19.07 -24.29
N TYR A 184 -36.47 17.80 -24.29
CA TYR A 184 -35.54 16.69 -24.27
C TYR A 184 -36.00 15.58 -25.20
N VAL A 185 -35.05 14.83 -25.76
CA VAL A 185 -35.31 13.59 -26.48
C VAL A 185 -34.78 12.45 -25.61
N VAL A 186 -35.58 11.42 -25.41
CA VAL A 186 -35.16 10.16 -24.74
C VAL A 186 -35.53 8.96 -25.57
N ASP A 187 -34.59 8.04 -25.73
CA ASP A 187 -34.78 6.77 -26.43
C ASP A 187 -34.56 5.57 -25.51
N SER A 188 -34.49 4.37 -26.06
CA SER A 188 -34.26 3.12 -25.31
C SER A 188 -32.93 3.08 -24.55
N LYS A 189 -31.91 3.91 -24.89
CA LYS A 189 -30.65 4.03 -24.16
C LYS A 189 -30.83 4.77 -22.83
N TRP A 190 -31.84 5.64 -22.69
CA TRP A 190 -32.26 6.24 -21.43
C TRP A 190 -32.78 5.18 -20.47
N GLY A 191 -33.69 4.33 -20.91
CA GLY A 191 -34.36 3.32 -20.14
C GLY A 191 -35.64 2.81 -20.78
N LYS A 192 -36.45 2.07 -20.01
CA LYS A 192 -37.73 1.51 -20.52
C LYS A 192 -38.87 2.51 -20.53
N THR A 193 -38.79 3.52 -19.67
CA THR A 193 -39.83 4.55 -19.52
C THR A 193 -39.23 5.94 -19.47
N THR A 194 -39.99 6.95 -19.84
CA THR A 194 -39.60 8.35 -19.65
C THR A 194 -39.49 8.71 -18.16
N PRO A 195 -38.82 9.83 -17.78
CA PRO A 195 -38.74 10.28 -16.41
C PRO A 195 -40.11 10.52 -15.75
N GLY A 196 -41.08 10.99 -16.52
CA GLY A 196 -42.42 11.38 -16.02
C GLY A 196 -42.39 12.67 -15.19
N VAL A 197 -43.57 13.06 -14.70
CA VAL A 197 -43.73 14.25 -13.87
C VAL A 197 -43.02 14.10 -12.53
N SER A 198 -42.43 15.21 -12.04
CA SER A 198 -41.67 15.30 -10.80
C SER A 198 -41.95 16.63 -10.08
N LYS A 199 -41.35 16.83 -8.88
CA LYS A 199 -41.43 18.12 -8.20
C LYS A 199 -40.78 19.24 -9.04
N THR A 200 -39.70 18.95 -9.76
CA THR A 200 -39.03 19.91 -10.65
C THR A 200 -39.82 20.18 -11.93
N TYR A 201 -40.43 19.16 -12.44
CA TYR A 201 -41.27 19.22 -13.66
C TYR A 201 -42.68 18.67 -13.34
N PRO A 202 -43.53 19.53 -12.75
CA PRO A 202 -44.87 19.10 -12.36
C PRO A 202 -45.84 18.94 -13.59
N SER A 203 -45.43 19.42 -14.75
CA SER A 203 -46.13 19.27 -15.99
C SER A 203 -45.19 18.88 -17.13
N TRP A 204 -45.56 17.85 -17.89
CA TRP A 204 -44.88 17.39 -19.09
C TRP A 204 -45.89 17.18 -20.23
N LEU A 205 -45.55 17.60 -21.46
CA LEU A 205 -46.07 17.04 -22.66
C LEU A 205 -45.04 16.09 -23.27
N GLU A 206 -45.44 14.89 -23.55
CA GLU A 206 -44.66 13.82 -24.14
C GLU A 206 -45.18 13.50 -25.52
N MET A 207 -44.36 13.68 -26.55
CA MET A 207 -44.64 13.32 -27.93
C MET A 207 -43.91 12.03 -28.27
N VAL A 208 -44.64 10.96 -28.48
CA VAL A 208 -44.10 9.64 -28.85
C VAL A 208 -43.88 9.58 -30.35
N VAL A 209 -42.67 9.19 -30.73
CA VAL A 209 -42.25 9.02 -32.14
C VAL A 209 -41.83 7.57 -32.36
N GLU A 210 -42.46 6.89 -33.29
CA GLU A 210 -42.11 5.52 -33.70
C GLU A 210 -41.84 5.51 -35.21
N ASP A 211 -40.76 4.84 -35.62
CA ASP A 211 -40.32 4.79 -37.02
C ASP A 211 -40.26 6.18 -37.69
N GLY A 212 -39.86 7.21 -36.92
CA GLY A 212 -39.72 8.58 -37.37
C GLY A 212 -41.04 9.35 -37.53
N VAL A 213 -42.17 8.83 -37.04
CA VAL A 213 -43.49 9.45 -37.15
C VAL A 213 -44.11 9.64 -35.77
N VAL A 214 -44.77 10.77 -35.53
CA VAL A 214 -45.56 11.02 -34.31
C VAL A 214 -46.73 10.06 -34.23
N THR A 215 -46.75 9.23 -33.18
CA THR A 215 -47.83 8.26 -32.97
C THR A 215 -48.82 8.69 -31.87
N LYS A 216 -48.35 9.47 -30.89
CA LYS A 216 -49.16 9.84 -29.73
C LYS A 216 -48.60 11.06 -29.01
N PHE A 217 -49.53 11.84 -28.41
CA PHE A 217 -49.24 12.80 -27.37
C PHE A 217 -49.73 12.28 -26.01
N SER A 218 -48.95 12.51 -24.96
CA SER A 218 -49.29 12.13 -23.57
C SER A 218 -48.97 13.28 -22.65
N GLN A 219 -49.85 13.61 -21.72
CA GLN A 219 -49.67 14.76 -20.84
C GLN A 219 -49.69 14.32 -19.36
N ASN A 220 -48.75 14.83 -18.59
CA ASN A 220 -48.68 14.69 -17.13
C ASN A 220 -48.72 13.25 -16.63
N GLN A 221 -48.11 12.32 -17.32
CA GLN A 221 -48.02 10.91 -16.89
C GLN A 221 -46.83 10.66 -15.96
N PRO A 222 -46.90 9.63 -15.13
CA PRO A 222 -45.80 9.27 -14.19
C PRO A 222 -44.58 8.63 -14.89
N GLY A 223 -44.63 8.52 -16.21
CA GLY A 223 -43.61 7.93 -17.08
C GLY A 223 -44.24 6.94 -18.04
N ILE A 224 -44.00 7.14 -19.32
CA ILE A 224 -44.62 6.32 -20.38
C ILE A 224 -43.53 5.41 -20.99
N PRO A 225 -43.91 4.23 -21.54
CA PRO A 225 -42.98 3.38 -22.27
C PRO A 225 -42.31 4.12 -23.43
N ILE A 226 -41.01 3.93 -23.57
CA ILE A 226 -40.21 4.42 -24.69
C ILE A 226 -40.24 3.33 -25.79
N PRO A 227 -40.59 3.67 -27.02
CA PRO A 227 -40.63 2.69 -28.12
C PRO A 227 -39.23 2.18 -28.45
N GLN A 228 -39.11 0.91 -28.87
CA GLN A 228 -37.83 0.31 -29.26
C GLN A 228 -37.28 0.90 -30.55
N ASN A 229 -38.14 1.20 -31.53
CA ASN A 229 -37.78 1.80 -32.82
C ASN A 229 -38.16 3.28 -32.85
N GLY A 230 -37.82 4.01 -31.74
CA GLY A 230 -38.19 5.40 -31.69
C GLY A 230 -37.70 6.10 -30.42
N TYR A 231 -38.35 7.19 -30.11
CA TYR A 231 -37.99 8.05 -28.99
C TYR A 231 -39.19 8.84 -28.48
N VAL A 232 -39.06 9.50 -27.37
CA VAL A 232 -40.08 10.41 -26.85
C VAL A 232 -39.46 11.81 -26.74
N VAL A 233 -40.12 12.81 -27.26
CA VAL A 233 -39.80 14.21 -27.06
C VAL A 233 -40.59 14.72 -25.88
N LEU A 234 -39.88 15.21 -24.87
CA LEU A 234 -40.41 15.74 -23.61
C LEU A 234 -40.40 17.25 -23.68
N ALA A 235 -41.47 17.92 -23.34
CA ALA A 235 -41.53 19.39 -23.23
C ALA A 235 -42.14 19.80 -21.88
N ALA A 236 -41.53 20.79 -21.23
CA ALA A 236 -41.96 21.35 -19.95
C ALA A 236 -41.79 22.87 -19.88
N MET A 237 -42.36 23.47 -18.83
CA MET A 237 -42.15 24.89 -18.44
C MET A 237 -42.42 25.87 -19.59
N GLY A 238 -43.54 25.70 -20.27
CA GLY A 238 -44.02 26.59 -21.36
C GLY A 238 -43.58 26.21 -22.77
N HIS A 239 -42.80 25.11 -22.91
CA HIS A 239 -42.39 24.56 -24.21
C HIS A 239 -43.40 23.55 -24.78
N GLU A 240 -44.43 23.16 -24.02
CA GLU A 240 -45.44 22.19 -24.41
C GLU A 240 -46.20 22.67 -25.64
N LYS A 241 -46.51 24.00 -25.67
CA LYS A 241 -47.21 24.63 -26.80
C LYS A 241 -46.44 24.54 -28.11
N TYR A 242 -45.10 24.60 -28.07
CA TYR A 242 -44.26 24.44 -29.25
C TYR A 242 -44.54 23.09 -29.95
N LEU A 243 -44.61 22.00 -29.16
CA LEU A 243 -44.86 20.67 -29.73
C LEU A 243 -46.27 20.59 -30.38
N THR A 244 -47.31 21.11 -29.72
CA THR A 244 -48.67 21.06 -30.25
C THR A 244 -48.89 21.99 -31.44
N ASP A 245 -48.18 23.12 -31.55
CA ASP A 245 -48.26 24.05 -32.65
C ASP A 245 -47.57 23.54 -33.93
N ASN A 246 -46.49 22.73 -33.77
CA ASN A 246 -45.63 22.34 -34.89
C ASN A 246 -45.77 20.87 -35.29
N PHE A 247 -46.44 20.04 -34.50
CA PHE A 247 -46.54 18.60 -34.73
C PHE A 247 -47.97 18.08 -34.46
N LYS A 248 -48.40 17.11 -35.27
CA LYS A 248 -49.61 16.32 -35.04
C LYS A 248 -49.32 14.85 -35.28
N VAL A 249 -50.22 13.97 -34.83
CA VAL A 249 -50.11 12.52 -35.10
C VAL A 249 -50.06 12.28 -36.60
N GLY A 250 -49.09 11.48 -37.05
CA GLY A 250 -48.82 11.20 -38.46
C GLY A 250 -47.68 12.05 -39.06
N ASP A 251 -47.23 13.10 -38.40
CA ASP A 251 -46.16 13.95 -38.93
C ASP A 251 -44.78 13.28 -38.78
N PRO A 252 -43.90 13.46 -39.79
CA PRO A 252 -42.50 13.05 -39.67
C PRO A 252 -41.74 13.94 -38.65
N VAL A 253 -40.88 13.33 -37.86
CA VAL A 253 -40.02 13.99 -36.86
C VAL A 253 -38.64 13.41 -36.89
N ASP A 254 -37.66 14.28 -36.84
CA ASP A 254 -36.24 13.87 -36.66
C ASP A 254 -35.55 14.81 -35.67
N PHE A 255 -34.39 14.43 -35.24
CA PHE A 255 -33.50 15.30 -34.45
C PHE A 255 -32.04 15.09 -34.86
N ASP A 256 -31.25 16.12 -34.66
CA ASP A 256 -29.84 16.16 -35.03
C ASP A 256 -28.96 16.55 -33.83
N ILE A 257 -27.73 15.98 -33.77
CA ILE A 257 -26.75 16.27 -32.78
C ILE A 257 -25.45 16.67 -33.46
N THR A 258 -25.00 17.89 -33.19
CA THR A 258 -23.75 18.41 -33.75
C THR A 258 -22.75 18.75 -32.65
N MET A 259 -21.45 18.66 -32.97
CA MET A 259 -20.35 19.02 -32.08
C MET A 259 -19.43 20.02 -32.77
N ASN A 260 -19.28 21.25 -32.23
CA ASN A 260 -18.38 22.32 -32.70
C ASN A 260 -18.37 22.56 -34.21
N ALA A 261 -19.49 22.39 -34.89
CA ALA A 261 -19.56 22.47 -36.35
C ALA A 261 -18.62 21.49 -37.12
N THR A 262 -18.03 20.51 -36.45
CA THR A 262 -17.23 19.47 -37.06
C THR A 262 -18.12 18.35 -37.54
N ASP A 263 -17.81 17.79 -38.71
CA ASP A 263 -18.47 16.58 -39.17
C ASP A 263 -18.20 15.43 -38.18
N THR A 264 -19.24 15.00 -37.47
CA THR A 264 -19.16 13.91 -36.48
C THR A 264 -19.41 12.54 -37.11
N SER A 265 -19.71 12.48 -38.42
CA SER A 265 -19.97 11.23 -39.14
C SER A 265 -18.78 10.27 -39.14
N ASN A 266 -17.56 10.78 -38.99
CA ASN A 266 -16.35 9.98 -38.89
C ASN A 266 -15.97 9.62 -37.47
N MET A 267 -16.65 10.13 -36.43
CA MET A 267 -16.37 9.81 -35.05
C MET A 267 -16.92 8.45 -34.68
N LYS A 268 -16.09 7.59 -34.06
CA LYS A 268 -16.52 6.29 -33.56
C LYS A 268 -16.73 6.22 -32.06
N MET A 269 -16.00 7.06 -31.31
CA MET A 269 -16.20 7.15 -29.88
C MET A 269 -15.91 8.55 -29.35
N VAL A 270 -16.67 8.94 -28.32
CA VAL A 270 -16.51 10.19 -27.60
C VAL A 270 -16.71 9.91 -26.09
N LEU A 271 -15.79 10.32 -25.25
CA LEU A 271 -15.91 10.19 -23.82
C LEU A 271 -15.41 11.46 -23.12
N THR A 272 -16.32 12.13 -22.45
CA THR A 272 -16.01 13.37 -21.75
C THR A 272 -15.25 13.11 -20.46
N GLY A 273 -14.21 13.88 -20.19
CA GLY A 273 -13.41 13.92 -18.97
C GLY A 273 -13.71 15.14 -18.12
N ALA A 274 -12.66 15.77 -17.63
CA ALA A 274 -12.71 16.98 -16.83
C ALA A 274 -11.79 18.07 -17.43
N THR A 275 -10.49 18.01 -17.17
CA THR A 275 -9.52 19.05 -17.51
C THR A 275 -8.52 18.55 -18.55
N GLN A 276 -8.20 19.37 -19.53
CA GLN A 276 -7.06 19.13 -20.41
C GLN A 276 -5.77 19.40 -19.63
N LEU A 277 -4.91 18.39 -19.53
CA LEU A 277 -3.64 18.43 -18.80
C LEU A 277 -2.49 18.86 -19.72
N LEU A 278 -2.47 18.31 -20.92
CA LEU A 278 -1.45 18.56 -21.93
C LEU A 278 -2.10 18.85 -23.29
N LYS A 279 -1.57 19.85 -23.99
CA LYS A 279 -1.89 20.15 -25.38
C LYS A 279 -0.57 20.42 -26.12
N ASP A 280 -0.33 19.67 -27.20
CA ASP A 280 0.86 19.81 -28.06
C ASP A 280 2.17 19.76 -27.24
N GLY A 281 2.26 18.84 -26.27
CA GLY A 281 3.39 18.65 -25.36
C GLY A 281 3.57 19.71 -24.30
N LYS A 282 2.67 20.70 -24.24
CA LYS A 282 2.71 21.81 -23.25
C LYS A 282 1.62 21.64 -22.20
N PHE A 283 1.92 22.08 -21.00
CA PHE A 283 0.92 22.16 -19.92
C PHE A 283 -0.16 23.16 -20.25
N THR A 284 -1.39 22.82 -19.94
CA THR A 284 -2.54 23.71 -20.08
C THR A 284 -2.89 24.34 -18.73
N PRO A 285 -3.52 25.54 -18.72
CA PRO A 285 -4.09 26.07 -17.49
C PRO A 285 -5.12 25.09 -16.92
N LEU A 286 -4.99 24.78 -15.62
CA LEU A 286 -5.90 23.86 -14.95
C LEU A 286 -7.18 24.60 -14.58
N THR A 287 -8.29 24.25 -15.21
CA THR A 287 -9.59 24.92 -15.04
C THR A 287 -10.55 24.13 -14.14
N ASP A 288 -10.16 22.94 -13.70
CA ASP A 288 -10.99 22.08 -12.87
C ASP A 288 -11.19 22.65 -11.46
N THR A 289 -12.42 22.67 -11.03
CA THR A 289 -12.85 23.11 -9.71
C THR A 289 -12.71 22.03 -8.64
N ALA A 290 -12.47 20.77 -9.01
CA ALA A 290 -12.42 19.63 -8.10
C ALA A 290 -11.03 19.48 -7.45
N ALA A 291 -10.63 20.39 -6.57
CA ALA A 291 -9.43 20.34 -5.76
C ALA A 291 -8.12 20.07 -6.56
N PRO A 292 -7.76 20.90 -7.55
CA PRO A 292 -6.61 20.66 -8.44
C PRO A 292 -5.28 20.62 -7.69
N SER A 293 -5.15 21.33 -6.57
CA SER A 293 -3.95 21.41 -5.73
C SER A 293 -3.83 20.28 -4.70
N SER A 294 -4.88 19.50 -4.46
CA SER A 294 -4.82 18.39 -3.50
C SER A 294 -4.41 17.07 -4.17
N ARG A 295 -3.63 16.27 -3.45
CA ARG A 295 -3.30 14.90 -3.90
C ARG A 295 -4.49 14.00 -3.73
N GLN A 296 -4.93 13.42 -4.84
CA GLN A 296 -6.11 12.57 -4.95
C GLN A 296 -5.80 11.34 -5.79
N PRO A 297 -6.58 10.26 -5.71
CA PRO A 297 -6.63 9.28 -6.79
C PRO A 297 -7.03 9.98 -8.09
N ARG A 298 -6.38 9.63 -9.20
CA ARG A 298 -6.59 10.29 -10.49
C ARG A 298 -6.69 9.26 -11.61
N THR A 299 -7.49 9.60 -12.62
CA THR A 299 -7.57 8.87 -13.88
C THR A 299 -7.26 9.82 -15.02
N ALA A 300 -6.40 9.42 -15.95
CA ALA A 300 -6.03 10.23 -17.11
C ALA A 300 -5.90 9.38 -18.37
N VAL A 301 -6.08 10.03 -19.51
CA VAL A 301 -5.85 9.45 -20.83
C VAL A 301 -5.10 10.44 -21.71
N GLY A 302 -4.19 9.95 -22.53
CA GLY A 302 -3.41 10.78 -23.43
C GLY A 302 -2.81 9.97 -24.57
N THR A 303 -2.25 10.64 -25.58
CA THR A 303 -1.56 10.01 -26.69
C THR A 303 -0.17 10.58 -26.89
N THR A 304 0.70 9.76 -27.47
CA THR A 304 2.01 10.18 -27.98
C THR A 304 1.90 11.20 -29.13
N ALA A 305 3.00 11.88 -29.46
CA ALA A 305 3.01 12.90 -30.51
C ALA A 305 2.67 12.37 -31.91
N ASP A 306 2.99 11.11 -32.20
CA ASP A 306 2.63 10.43 -33.43
C ASP A 306 1.17 9.91 -33.44
N GLY A 307 0.44 10.07 -32.34
CA GLY A 307 -0.95 9.62 -32.18
C GLY A 307 -1.14 8.10 -32.11
N LYS A 308 -0.07 7.30 -32.21
CA LYS A 308 -0.20 5.84 -32.32
C LYS A 308 -0.35 5.11 -31.01
N THR A 309 0.16 5.67 -29.91
CA THR A 309 0.04 5.03 -28.60
C THR A 309 -0.92 5.80 -27.71
N LEU A 310 -2.01 5.15 -27.30
CA LEU A 310 -2.88 5.63 -26.23
C LEU A 310 -2.33 5.19 -24.87
N ILE A 311 -2.23 6.13 -23.96
CA ILE A 311 -1.73 5.94 -22.59
C ILE A 311 -2.86 6.24 -21.62
N ILE A 312 -3.29 5.24 -20.86
CA ILE A 312 -4.37 5.35 -19.87
C ILE A 312 -3.75 5.12 -18.49
N ALA A 313 -3.87 6.07 -17.58
CA ALA A 313 -3.27 6.01 -16.26
C ALA A 313 -4.33 6.06 -15.15
N ALA A 314 -4.22 5.14 -14.19
CA ALA A 314 -4.96 5.18 -12.92
C ALA A 314 -3.95 5.33 -11.78
N VAL A 315 -4.02 6.44 -11.06
CA VAL A 315 -3.17 6.78 -9.92
C VAL A 315 -3.92 6.49 -8.63
N ASP A 316 -3.41 5.62 -7.80
CA ASP A 316 -3.97 5.37 -6.47
C ASP A 316 -3.69 6.54 -5.52
N GLY A 317 -4.52 6.73 -4.50
CA GLY A 317 -4.35 7.81 -3.56
C GLY A 317 -5.16 7.64 -2.28
N ARG A 318 -5.06 8.62 -1.36
CA ARG A 318 -5.75 8.63 -0.05
C ARG A 318 -5.40 7.44 0.84
N ARG A 319 -4.25 6.79 0.61
CA ARG A 319 -3.80 5.60 1.36
C ARG A 319 -2.41 5.87 1.93
N THR A 320 -2.38 6.26 3.20
CA THR A 320 -1.13 6.49 3.93
C THR A 320 -0.24 5.25 3.90
N GLY A 321 1.04 5.43 3.55
CA GLY A 321 2.03 4.35 3.47
C GLY A 321 1.96 3.51 2.18
N THR A 322 0.97 3.73 1.30
CA THR A 322 0.81 2.96 0.05
C THR A 322 0.80 3.87 -1.18
N SER A 323 -0.09 4.86 -1.21
CA SER A 323 -0.14 5.85 -2.28
C SER A 323 -0.81 7.13 -1.80
N ILE A 324 -0.08 8.25 -1.90
CA ILE A 324 -0.58 9.56 -1.50
C ILE A 324 -1.42 10.23 -2.59
N GLY A 325 -1.39 9.71 -3.83
CA GLY A 325 -2.04 10.31 -4.98
C GLY A 325 -1.25 11.46 -5.61
N MET A 326 -1.86 12.13 -6.58
CA MET A 326 -1.25 13.24 -7.31
C MET A 326 -2.18 14.46 -7.32
N THR A 327 -1.59 15.67 -7.32
CA THR A 327 -2.27 16.89 -7.76
C THR A 327 -2.50 16.83 -9.26
N GLN A 328 -3.30 17.72 -9.83
CA GLN A 328 -3.45 17.76 -11.29
C GLN A 328 -2.17 18.16 -12.01
N ALA A 329 -1.38 19.07 -11.43
CA ALA A 329 -0.09 19.44 -11.99
C ALA A 329 0.89 18.25 -12.00
N GLU A 330 0.99 17.51 -10.90
CA GLU A 330 1.81 16.28 -10.83
C GLU A 330 1.32 15.21 -11.81
N LEU A 331 0.00 15.10 -12.03
CA LEU A 331 -0.56 14.19 -13.03
C LEU A 331 -0.18 14.61 -14.45
N ALA A 332 -0.20 15.90 -14.75
CA ALA A 332 0.20 16.43 -16.07
C ALA A 332 1.69 16.16 -16.33
N ASP A 333 2.56 16.42 -15.35
CA ASP A 333 3.98 16.06 -15.42
C ASP A 333 4.18 14.56 -15.63
N TYR A 334 3.43 13.75 -14.89
CA TYR A 334 3.52 12.29 -15.01
C TYR A 334 3.06 11.79 -16.38
N MET A 335 1.96 12.31 -16.94
CA MET A 335 1.51 11.97 -18.28
C MET A 335 2.56 12.36 -19.35
N LYS A 336 3.21 13.50 -19.16
CA LYS A 336 4.32 13.93 -20.02
C LYS A 336 5.54 13.01 -19.89
N GLU A 337 5.90 12.59 -18.68
CA GLU A 337 6.97 11.60 -18.41
C GLU A 337 6.66 10.26 -19.10
N LEU A 338 5.37 9.82 -19.09
CA LEU A 338 4.94 8.61 -19.80
C LEU A 338 5.01 8.73 -21.32
N GLY A 339 5.23 9.94 -21.88
CA GLY A 339 5.36 10.21 -23.31
C GLY A 339 4.12 10.83 -23.96
N CYS A 340 3.14 11.29 -23.18
CA CYS A 340 1.95 11.93 -23.73
C CYS A 340 2.28 13.31 -24.34
N TYR A 341 1.72 13.56 -25.52
CA TYR A 341 1.74 14.85 -26.21
C TYR A 341 0.45 15.63 -25.95
N ASN A 342 -0.69 14.92 -25.96
CA ASN A 342 -2.00 15.42 -25.52
C ASN A 342 -2.52 14.53 -24.40
N ALA A 343 -3.19 15.13 -23.40
CA ALA A 343 -3.79 14.36 -22.29
C ALA A 343 -4.93 15.12 -21.62
N ILE A 344 -5.91 14.37 -21.11
CA ILE A 344 -6.98 14.87 -20.27
C ILE A 344 -7.09 14.05 -18.96
N ASN A 345 -7.67 14.67 -17.96
CA ASN A 345 -8.07 14.04 -16.70
C ASN A 345 -9.52 13.56 -16.79
N TYR A 346 -9.78 12.31 -16.41
CA TYR A 346 -11.12 11.77 -16.17
C TYR A 346 -11.57 11.97 -14.72
N ASP A 347 -12.73 11.45 -14.35
CA ASP A 347 -13.21 11.47 -12.96
C ASP A 347 -12.19 10.77 -12.05
N GLY A 348 -11.97 11.34 -10.88
CA GLY A 348 -10.97 10.90 -9.94
C GLY A 348 -11.56 10.46 -8.59
N GLY A 349 -10.74 10.54 -7.55
CA GLY A 349 -11.16 10.19 -6.19
C GLY A 349 -11.61 8.74 -6.08
N GLY A 350 -12.77 8.49 -5.46
CA GLY A 350 -13.32 7.16 -5.27
C GLY A 350 -13.72 6.44 -6.55
N SER A 351 -13.91 7.17 -7.66
CA SER A 351 -14.23 6.60 -8.96
C SER A 351 -13.03 5.99 -9.67
N THR A 352 -11.79 6.38 -9.29
CA THR A 352 -10.55 5.87 -9.92
C THR A 352 -10.46 4.36 -9.80
N THR A 353 -10.75 3.68 -10.91
CA THR A 353 -10.73 2.22 -11.01
C THR A 353 -10.21 1.81 -12.38
N MET A 354 -9.23 0.93 -12.41
CA MET A 354 -8.76 0.25 -13.62
C MET A 354 -8.93 -1.25 -13.45
N VAL A 355 -9.49 -1.88 -14.48
CA VAL A 355 -9.60 -3.34 -14.55
C VAL A 355 -8.89 -3.84 -15.80
N ALA A 356 -8.29 -5.01 -15.70
CA ALA A 356 -7.68 -5.69 -16.84
C ALA A 356 -7.73 -7.20 -16.64
N ARG A 357 -7.73 -7.95 -17.73
CA ARG A 357 -7.47 -9.39 -17.66
C ARG A 357 -6.01 -9.63 -17.32
N THR A 358 -5.72 -10.76 -16.69
CA THR A 358 -4.33 -11.20 -16.52
C THR A 358 -3.89 -11.99 -17.75
N GLU A 359 -2.60 -11.98 -18.02
CA GLU A 359 -1.99 -12.69 -19.14
C GLU A 359 -2.44 -14.17 -19.20
N GLY A 360 -2.86 -14.63 -20.38
CA GLY A 360 -3.39 -15.98 -20.57
C GLY A 360 -4.67 -16.29 -19.79
N SER A 361 -5.50 -15.28 -19.46
CA SER A 361 -6.76 -15.43 -18.74
C SER A 361 -7.87 -14.57 -19.39
N THR A 362 -9.11 -15.05 -19.31
CA THR A 362 -10.30 -14.28 -19.72
C THR A 362 -10.88 -13.43 -18.58
N GLY A 363 -10.47 -13.72 -17.32
CA GLY A 363 -11.02 -13.08 -16.13
C GLY A 363 -10.49 -11.67 -15.92
N LEU A 364 -11.40 -10.70 -15.71
CA LEU A 364 -11.04 -9.33 -15.33
C LEU A 364 -10.75 -9.22 -13.83
N THR A 365 -9.69 -8.52 -13.49
CA THR A 365 -9.34 -8.15 -12.11
C THR A 365 -9.18 -6.64 -11.98
N THR A 366 -9.51 -6.09 -10.80
CA THR A 366 -9.19 -4.72 -10.46
C THR A 366 -7.70 -4.64 -10.21
N VAL A 367 -6.98 -3.84 -11.01
CA VAL A 367 -5.51 -3.80 -10.98
C VAL A 367 -4.96 -2.70 -10.09
N ASN A 368 -5.73 -1.66 -9.85
CA ASN A 368 -5.41 -0.61 -8.89
C ASN A 368 -6.08 -0.86 -7.52
N THR A 369 -5.88 0.05 -6.57
CA THR A 369 -6.48 -0.05 -5.23
C THR A 369 -7.44 1.10 -4.99
N PRO A 370 -8.76 0.92 -5.21
CA PRO A 370 -9.76 1.96 -5.03
C PRO A 370 -9.71 2.56 -3.61
N SER A 371 -9.78 3.90 -3.51
CA SER A 371 -9.62 4.62 -2.24
C SER A 371 -10.76 4.37 -1.25
N ASP A 372 -11.94 4.03 -1.74
CA ASP A 372 -13.13 3.73 -0.91
C ASP A 372 -13.07 2.31 -0.28
N GLY A 373 -12.07 1.49 -0.67
CA GLY A 373 -11.94 0.09 -0.25
C GLY A 373 -12.76 -0.89 -1.09
N PHE A 374 -13.56 -0.39 -2.01
CA PHE A 374 -14.35 -1.14 -2.99
C PHE A 374 -14.47 -0.33 -4.30
N GLU A 375 -14.87 -0.98 -5.40
CA GLU A 375 -15.13 -0.30 -6.67
C GLU A 375 -16.43 0.50 -6.59
N ARG A 376 -16.33 1.81 -6.80
CA ARG A 376 -17.50 2.68 -6.91
C ARG A 376 -18.23 2.43 -8.24
N GLY A 377 -19.57 2.54 -8.24
CA GLY A 377 -20.35 2.61 -9.47
C GLY A 377 -20.05 3.90 -10.22
N VAL A 378 -19.85 3.81 -11.54
CA VAL A 378 -19.62 4.93 -12.47
C VAL A 378 -20.61 4.87 -13.64
N SER A 379 -20.83 5.98 -14.29
CA SER A 379 -21.78 6.09 -15.39
C SER A 379 -21.24 5.59 -16.72
N ALA A 380 -19.97 5.85 -16.98
CA ALA A 380 -19.29 5.49 -18.23
C ALA A 380 -17.83 5.14 -17.96
N SER A 381 -17.24 4.36 -18.83
CA SER A 381 -15.85 3.92 -18.79
C SER A 381 -15.21 3.95 -20.17
N LEU A 382 -13.87 4.01 -20.22
CA LEU A 382 -13.10 3.78 -21.44
C LEU A 382 -12.70 2.31 -21.47
N GLY A 383 -13.13 1.58 -22.50
CA GLY A 383 -12.86 0.16 -22.69
C GLY A 383 -11.80 -0.08 -23.75
N VAL A 384 -10.99 -1.12 -23.53
CA VAL A 384 -10.03 -1.67 -24.52
C VAL A 384 -10.46 -3.09 -24.84
N PHE A 385 -10.47 -3.44 -26.12
CA PHE A 385 -10.97 -4.72 -26.62
C PHE A 385 -9.90 -5.40 -27.48
N SER A 386 -9.81 -6.72 -27.36
CA SER A 386 -9.14 -7.55 -28.38
C SER A 386 -10.19 -8.02 -29.38
N ILE A 387 -10.00 -7.64 -30.63
CA ILE A 387 -10.87 -8.05 -31.73
C ILE A 387 -10.21 -9.06 -32.67
N ALA A 388 -9.02 -9.53 -32.30
CA ALA A 388 -8.32 -10.60 -32.98
C ALA A 388 -9.18 -11.88 -32.99
N PRO A 389 -9.28 -12.59 -34.13
CA PRO A 389 -9.93 -13.89 -34.14
C PRO A 389 -9.19 -14.87 -33.23
N PRO A 390 -9.92 -15.75 -32.51
CA PRO A 390 -9.30 -16.82 -31.74
C PRO A 390 -8.42 -17.70 -32.62
N GLY A 391 -7.19 -17.99 -32.17
CA GLY A 391 -6.22 -18.82 -32.86
C GLY A 391 -5.83 -20.08 -32.06
N PRO A 392 -5.10 -21.01 -32.69
CA PRO A 392 -4.47 -22.11 -31.98
C PRO A 392 -3.44 -21.59 -30.99
N VAL A 393 -3.06 -22.43 -30.02
CA VAL A 393 -1.98 -22.08 -29.09
C VAL A 393 -0.67 -21.88 -29.87
N ASP A 394 0.00 -20.76 -29.59
CA ASP A 394 1.25 -20.34 -30.21
C ASP A 394 2.41 -20.39 -29.22
N SER A 395 2.16 -19.99 -27.97
CA SER A 395 3.15 -20.02 -26.92
C SER A 395 2.55 -20.33 -25.54
N LEU A 396 3.43 -20.68 -24.60
CA LEU A 396 3.06 -21.05 -23.23
C LEU A 396 3.56 -20.01 -22.23
N LEU A 397 2.71 -19.64 -21.32
CA LEU A 397 3.05 -18.82 -20.15
C LEU A 397 3.29 -19.75 -18.97
N VAL A 398 4.56 -19.87 -18.56
CA VAL A 398 4.97 -20.73 -17.45
C VAL A 398 5.26 -19.87 -16.23
N SER A 399 4.74 -20.23 -15.08
CA SER A 399 4.98 -19.51 -13.83
C SER A 399 5.07 -20.44 -12.62
N ALA A 400 5.79 -19.99 -11.60
CA ALA A 400 5.87 -20.65 -10.30
C ALA A 400 5.36 -19.68 -9.21
N TYR A 401 4.94 -20.21 -8.08
CA TYR A 401 4.54 -19.41 -6.93
C TYR A 401 5.70 -18.58 -6.35
N GLU A 402 6.93 -19.09 -6.41
CA GLU A 402 8.16 -18.45 -5.96
C GLU A 402 9.31 -18.74 -6.91
N ASP A 403 10.23 -17.78 -7.07
CA ASP A 403 11.41 -17.87 -7.94
C ASP A 403 12.57 -18.69 -7.34
N TYR A 404 12.38 -19.20 -6.11
CA TYR A 404 13.38 -19.98 -5.37
C TYR A 404 12.83 -21.34 -4.95
N ALA A 405 13.67 -22.37 -4.97
CA ALA A 405 13.42 -23.66 -4.39
C ALA A 405 14.69 -24.18 -3.70
N PHE A 406 14.58 -25.06 -2.72
CA PHE A 406 15.74 -25.80 -2.19
C PHE A 406 15.99 -27.07 -2.95
N VAL A 407 17.23 -27.54 -2.97
CA VAL A 407 17.57 -28.89 -3.42
C VAL A 407 16.69 -29.90 -2.66
N ASN A 408 16.20 -30.93 -3.39
CA ASN A 408 15.30 -31.99 -2.89
C ASN A 408 13.95 -31.48 -2.35
N THR A 409 13.47 -30.29 -2.84
CA THR A 409 12.11 -29.84 -2.55
C THR A 409 11.29 -29.72 -3.84
N ALA A 410 10.04 -30.13 -3.79
CA ALA A 410 9.13 -30.03 -4.91
C ALA A 410 8.70 -28.59 -5.17
N ARG A 411 8.70 -28.18 -6.46
CA ARG A 411 8.17 -26.89 -6.94
C ARG A 411 7.19 -27.15 -8.08
N ALA A 412 5.93 -26.79 -7.85
CA ALA A 412 4.91 -26.88 -8.90
C ALA A 412 4.96 -25.65 -9.80
N PHE A 413 4.70 -25.88 -11.09
CA PHE A 413 4.58 -24.84 -12.12
C PHE A 413 3.16 -24.82 -12.65
N THR A 414 2.70 -23.67 -13.05
CA THR A 414 1.45 -23.49 -13.80
C THR A 414 1.78 -23.12 -15.23
N VAL A 415 0.96 -23.58 -16.16
CA VAL A 415 1.10 -23.27 -17.60
C VAL A 415 -0.24 -22.81 -18.15
N LYS A 416 -0.20 -21.81 -19.02
CA LYS A 416 -1.36 -21.35 -19.79
C LYS A 416 -0.95 -21.19 -21.24
N GLY A 417 -1.86 -21.48 -22.17
CA GLY A 417 -1.66 -21.24 -23.59
C GLY A 417 -2.13 -19.86 -24.01
N VAL A 418 -1.41 -19.27 -24.92
CA VAL A 418 -1.87 -18.05 -25.64
C VAL A 418 -1.67 -18.25 -27.15
N ASP A 419 -2.57 -17.63 -27.95
CA ASP A 419 -2.44 -17.58 -29.40
C ASP A 419 -1.39 -16.52 -29.83
N LYS A 420 -1.16 -16.40 -31.12
CA LYS A 420 -0.21 -15.41 -31.68
C LYS A 420 -0.55 -13.95 -31.37
N TYR A 421 -1.79 -13.68 -30.95
CA TYR A 421 -2.25 -12.37 -30.52
C TYR A 421 -2.25 -12.20 -28.99
N LEU A 422 -1.70 -13.15 -28.26
CA LEU A 422 -1.68 -13.23 -26.78
C LEU A 422 -3.09 -13.33 -26.16
N ASN A 423 -4.09 -13.79 -26.92
CA ASN A 423 -5.36 -14.16 -26.35
C ASN A 423 -5.27 -15.54 -25.69
N PRO A 424 -6.01 -15.80 -24.61
CA PRO A 424 -6.04 -17.11 -23.99
C PRO A 424 -6.44 -18.20 -24.99
N ALA A 425 -5.60 -19.20 -25.12
CA ALA A 425 -5.83 -20.39 -25.94
C ALA A 425 -5.87 -21.63 -25.06
N ALA A 426 -6.86 -22.50 -25.29
CA ALA A 426 -7.02 -23.72 -24.52
C ALA A 426 -5.87 -24.70 -24.79
N ILE A 427 -5.34 -25.29 -23.73
CA ILE A 427 -4.36 -26.37 -23.79
C ILE A 427 -4.87 -27.59 -23.03
N ASN A 428 -4.35 -28.76 -23.36
CA ASN A 428 -4.54 -29.94 -22.56
C ASN A 428 -3.25 -30.21 -21.78
N ASP A 429 -3.31 -30.18 -20.48
CA ASP A 429 -2.13 -30.35 -19.60
C ASP A 429 -1.37 -31.64 -19.85
N LYS A 430 -2.05 -32.69 -20.37
CA LYS A 430 -1.43 -33.99 -20.70
C LYS A 430 -0.50 -33.91 -21.92
N ASP A 431 -0.68 -32.92 -22.79
CA ASP A 431 0.15 -32.71 -23.98
C ASP A 431 1.40 -31.90 -23.67
N VAL A 432 1.52 -31.37 -22.42
CA VAL A 432 2.63 -30.56 -21.99
C VAL A 432 3.80 -31.44 -21.52
N THR A 433 4.93 -31.28 -22.15
CA THR A 433 6.20 -31.92 -21.73
C THR A 433 7.06 -30.89 -20.98
N TRP A 434 7.72 -31.36 -19.93
CA TRP A 434 8.54 -30.51 -19.05
C TRP A 434 10.01 -30.89 -19.12
N SER A 435 10.88 -29.89 -19.14
CA SER A 435 12.32 -30.07 -19.09
C SER A 435 13.00 -28.95 -18.28
N VAL A 436 14.26 -29.17 -17.92
CA VAL A 436 15.07 -28.20 -17.19
C VAL A 436 16.49 -28.13 -17.76
N THR A 437 17.04 -26.93 -17.75
CA THR A 437 18.46 -26.69 -18.03
C THR A 437 19.12 -25.92 -16.87
N GLY A 438 20.46 -25.98 -16.76
CA GLY A 438 21.24 -25.28 -15.74
C GLY A 438 21.39 -26.02 -14.40
N VAL A 439 20.45 -26.89 -14.02
CA VAL A 439 20.52 -27.75 -12.83
C VAL A 439 20.08 -29.18 -13.15
N LYS A 440 20.38 -30.13 -12.26
CA LYS A 440 19.86 -31.49 -12.35
C LYS A 440 18.61 -31.66 -11.51
N GLY A 441 17.69 -32.51 -11.94
CA GLY A 441 16.44 -32.82 -11.21
C GLY A 441 15.50 -33.62 -12.08
N SER A 442 14.32 -33.94 -11.56
CA SER A 442 13.28 -34.70 -12.25
C SER A 442 11.93 -34.01 -12.17
N PHE A 443 11.10 -34.24 -13.17
CA PHE A 443 9.70 -33.84 -13.20
C PHE A 443 8.80 -35.05 -12.89
N LYS A 444 7.76 -34.78 -12.12
CA LYS A 444 6.54 -35.58 -12.07
C LYS A 444 5.40 -34.67 -12.42
N ASP A 445 4.80 -34.87 -13.59
CA ASP A 445 3.84 -33.94 -14.16
C ASP A 445 4.44 -32.50 -14.23
N ASN A 446 3.76 -31.51 -13.69
CA ASN A 446 4.22 -30.12 -13.62
C ASN A 446 5.05 -29.79 -12.36
N VAL A 447 5.47 -30.81 -11.59
CA VAL A 447 6.21 -30.64 -10.34
C VAL A 447 7.67 -31.02 -10.54
N PHE A 448 8.57 -30.04 -10.41
CA PHE A 448 10.00 -30.23 -10.49
C PHE A 448 10.62 -30.47 -9.11
N THR A 449 11.52 -31.45 -9.02
CA THR A 449 12.35 -31.69 -7.84
C THR A 449 13.82 -31.59 -8.22
N PRO A 450 14.51 -30.49 -7.89
CA PRO A 450 15.93 -30.32 -8.19
C PRO A 450 16.83 -31.17 -7.30
N THR A 451 17.94 -31.66 -7.85
CA THR A 451 18.98 -32.39 -7.11
C THR A 451 20.30 -31.63 -6.99
N THR A 452 20.50 -30.57 -7.77
CA THR A 452 21.67 -29.68 -7.67
C THR A 452 21.23 -28.22 -7.55
N ALA A 453 21.99 -27.42 -6.78
CA ALA A 453 21.78 -25.99 -6.66
C ALA A 453 22.32 -25.23 -7.89
N GLY A 454 21.74 -24.08 -8.21
CA GLY A 454 22.15 -23.24 -9.34
C GLY A 454 20.99 -22.48 -9.96
N GLN A 455 21.28 -21.81 -11.08
CA GLN A 455 20.24 -21.16 -11.89
C GLN A 455 19.65 -22.21 -12.86
N ALA A 456 18.33 -22.33 -12.86
CA ALA A 456 17.59 -23.23 -13.71
C ALA A 456 16.69 -22.44 -14.67
N VAL A 457 16.47 -22.98 -15.85
CA VAL A 457 15.40 -22.58 -16.76
C VAL A 457 14.47 -23.77 -16.93
N ILE A 458 13.25 -23.63 -16.47
CA ILE A 458 12.17 -24.58 -16.63
C ILE A 458 11.51 -24.32 -17.98
N THR A 459 11.33 -25.37 -18.77
CA THR A 459 10.70 -25.28 -20.10
C THR A 459 9.49 -26.20 -20.17
N ALA A 460 8.36 -25.65 -20.57
CA ALA A 460 7.17 -26.40 -20.96
C ALA A 460 7.03 -26.39 -22.49
N LYS A 461 6.65 -27.53 -23.11
CA LYS A 461 6.46 -27.65 -24.55
C LYS A 461 5.17 -28.44 -24.89
N ILE A 462 4.53 -28.03 -25.98
CA ILE A 462 3.50 -28.82 -26.69
C ILE A 462 4.02 -29.03 -28.11
N GLY A 463 4.27 -30.29 -28.48
CA GLY A 463 4.97 -30.59 -29.75
C GLY A 463 6.36 -29.96 -29.77
N ASP A 464 6.83 -29.60 -30.96
CA ASP A 464 8.18 -29.07 -31.13
C ASP A 464 8.25 -27.52 -31.15
N THR A 465 7.14 -26.84 -31.39
CA THR A 465 7.10 -25.39 -31.67
C THR A 465 6.50 -24.54 -30.57
N VAL A 466 5.54 -25.06 -29.80
CA VAL A 466 4.86 -24.29 -28.76
C VAL A 466 5.64 -24.39 -27.45
N VAL A 467 6.27 -23.29 -27.02
CA VAL A 467 7.23 -23.27 -25.92
C VAL A 467 6.93 -22.15 -24.94
N GLY A 468 7.18 -22.44 -23.65
CA GLY A 468 7.21 -21.44 -22.60
C GLY A 468 8.31 -21.73 -21.60
N THR A 469 8.89 -20.70 -20.98
CA THR A 469 9.97 -20.84 -20.02
C THR A 469 9.72 -20.05 -18.72
N CYS A 470 10.30 -20.54 -17.61
CA CYS A 470 10.28 -19.89 -16.31
C CYS A 470 11.64 -20.03 -15.62
N PRO A 471 12.30 -18.95 -15.20
CA PRO A 471 13.54 -19.03 -14.44
C PRO A 471 13.25 -19.52 -13.01
N LEU A 472 14.17 -20.31 -12.46
CA LEU A 472 14.13 -20.78 -11.07
C LEU A 472 15.54 -20.75 -10.49
N THR A 473 15.71 -20.17 -9.30
CA THR A 473 16.96 -20.28 -8.55
C THR A 473 16.86 -21.41 -7.54
N VAL A 474 17.68 -22.45 -7.72
CA VAL A 474 17.75 -23.57 -6.77
C VAL A 474 18.80 -23.28 -5.72
N LEU A 475 18.38 -23.09 -4.48
CA LEU A 475 19.21 -22.86 -3.30
C LEU A 475 19.82 -24.16 -2.80
N SER A 476 20.98 -24.07 -2.16
CA SER A 476 21.56 -25.19 -1.39
C SER A 476 20.65 -25.55 -0.19
N ALA A 477 21.04 -26.55 0.59
CA ALA A 477 20.26 -26.93 1.78
C ALA A 477 20.03 -25.73 2.72
N PRO A 478 18.83 -25.60 3.31
CA PRO A 478 18.57 -24.55 4.29
C PRO A 478 19.38 -24.78 5.57
N VAL A 479 19.82 -23.69 6.18
CA VAL A 479 20.53 -23.67 7.46
C VAL A 479 19.65 -23.26 8.62
N LYS A 480 18.48 -22.67 8.30
CA LYS A 480 17.46 -22.26 9.24
C LYS A 480 16.07 -22.56 8.66
N LEU A 481 15.16 -22.99 9.51
CA LEU A 481 13.73 -23.15 9.20
C LEU A 481 12.93 -22.24 10.12
N ASP A 482 11.82 -21.69 9.63
CA ASP A 482 10.79 -21.01 10.41
C ASP A 482 9.42 -21.61 10.09
N LEU A 483 8.55 -21.63 11.09
CA LEU A 483 7.14 -21.94 10.93
C LEU A 483 6.34 -20.64 10.82
N ASN A 484 5.17 -20.70 10.21
CA ASN A 484 4.25 -19.56 10.14
C ASN A 484 3.68 -19.12 11.50
N LEU A 485 3.90 -19.90 12.55
CA LEU A 485 3.49 -19.63 13.93
C LEU A 485 4.66 -19.85 14.88
N ASP A 486 4.94 -18.85 15.71
CA ASP A 486 5.94 -18.95 16.78
C ASP A 486 5.44 -19.77 17.97
N SER A 487 4.12 -19.84 18.17
CA SER A 487 3.44 -20.61 19.21
C SER A 487 1.98 -20.82 18.84
N LEU A 488 1.35 -21.85 19.37
CA LEU A 488 -0.05 -22.19 19.13
C LEU A 488 -0.80 -22.43 20.44
N ASN A 489 -1.86 -21.64 20.68
CA ASN A 489 -2.83 -21.90 21.70
C ASN A 489 -4.13 -22.35 21.02
N THR A 490 -4.68 -23.50 21.39
CA THR A 490 -5.83 -24.10 20.71
C THR A 490 -6.70 -24.93 21.67
N SER A 491 -7.81 -25.42 21.15
CA SER A 491 -8.72 -26.34 21.85
C SER A 491 -8.61 -27.78 21.33
N PRO A 492 -8.99 -28.79 22.11
CA PRO A 492 -8.97 -30.17 21.66
C PRO A 492 -9.70 -30.39 20.33
N GLY A 493 -9.15 -31.21 19.46
CA GLY A 493 -9.72 -31.57 18.16
C GLY A 493 -9.62 -30.47 17.07
N LYS A 494 -9.15 -29.27 17.38
CA LYS A 494 -8.95 -28.21 16.36
C LYS A 494 -7.75 -28.51 15.51
N SER A 495 -7.90 -28.26 14.19
CA SER A 495 -6.81 -28.39 13.23
C SER A 495 -6.19 -27.03 12.91
N THR A 496 -4.87 -27.01 12.70
CA THR A 496 -4.06 -25.85 12.32
C THR A 496 -3.08 -26.24 11.24
N ILE A 497 -2.95 -25.41 10.21
CA ILE A 497 -2.02 -25.67 9.11
C ILE A 497 -0.70 -24.96 9.40
N PHE A 498 0.39 -25.70 9.36
CA PHE A 498 1.75 -25.20 9.46
C PHE A 498 2.41 -25.13 8.07
N PHE A 499 3.07 -24.00 7.81
CA PHE A 499 3.92 -23.78 6.65
C PHE A 499 5.37 -23.62 7.10
N VAL A 500 6.30 -24.14 6.31
CA VAL A 500 7.73 -24.04 6.58
C VAL A 500 8.39 -23.17 5.52
N ARG A 501 9.18 -22.19 5.97
CA ARG A 501 10.11 -21.43 5.16
C ARG A 501 11.53 -21.78 5.59
N GLY A 502 12.39 -22.06 4.61
CA GLY A 502 13.82 -22.27 4.83
C GLY A 502 14.64 -21.03 4.42
N TRP A 503 15.81 -20.87 5.02
CA TRP A 503 16.84 -19.89 4.63
C TRP A 503 18.16 -20.59 4.39
N ASP A 504 18.83 -20.24 3.29
CA ASP A 504 20.20 -20.67 3.04
C ASP A 504 21.22 -19.87 3.86
N LYS A 505 22.49 -20.22 3.75
CA LYS A 505 23.60 -19.53 4.45
C LYS A 505 23.78 -18.06 4.04
N ASN A 506 23.27 -17.67 2.87
CA ASN A 506 23.33 -16.31 2.34
C ASN A 506 22.07 -15.47 2.64
N GLY A 507 21.08 -16.06 3.33
CA GLY A 507 19.83 -15.40 3.68
C GLY A 507 18.79 -15.36 2.54
N PHE A 508 18.96 -16.15 1.49
CA PHE A 508 17.88 -16.40 0.51
C PHE A 508 16.91 -17.42 1.09
N SER A 509 15.63 -17.25 0.80
CA SER A 509 14.60 -18.09 1.38
C SER A 509 13.63 -18.62 0.35
N ALA A 510 13.05 -19.78 0.64
CA ALA A 510 11.97 -20.39 -0.12
C ALA A 510 11.02 -21.16 0.82
N SER A 511 9.76 -21.25 0.42
CA SER A 511 8.82 -22.17 1.06
C SER A 511 9.19 -23.63 0.72
N ILE A 512 9.01 -24.49 1.70
CA ILE A 512 9.25 -25.93 1.55
C ILE A 512 7.91 -26.64 1.57
N HIS A 513 7.65 -27.44 0.51
CA HIS A 513 6.38 -28.17 0.42
C HIS A 513 6.22 -29.10 1.63
N PRO A 514 5.04 -29.14 2.27
CA PRO A 514 4.83 -29.92 3.50
C PRO A 514 5.18 -31.41 3.39
N ALA A 515 5.03 -32.02 2.21
CA ALA A 515 5.40 -33.40 1.95
C ALA A 515 6.92 -33.67 1.99
N ASN A 516 7.75 -32.64 1.85
CA ASN A 516 9.20 -32.76 1.95
C ASN A 516 9.71 -32.59 3.40
N ILE A 517 8.84 -32.25 4.34
CA ILE A 517 9.17 -32.01 5.73
C ILE A 517 8.96 -33.27 6.55
N LYS A 518 9.94 -33.62 7.39
CA LYS A 518 9.75 -34.59 8.46
C LYS A 518 9.06 -33.92 9.63
N TRP A 519 7.76 -34.13 9.71
CA TRP A 519 6.93 -33.60 10.78
C TRP A 519 6.99 -34.48 12.02
N GLY A 520 6.85 -33.84 13.20
CA GLY A 520 6.76 -34.56 14.48
C GLY A 520 5.98 -33.77 15.51
N VAL A 521 5.47 -34.48 16.52
CA VAL A 521 4.88 -33.89 17.73
C VAL A 521 5.65 -34.43 18.93
N LEU A 522 6.01 -33.55 19.84
CA LEU A 522 6.62 -33.88 21.12
C LEU A 522 5.65 -33.55 22.25
N GLY A 523 5.60 -34.41 23.25
CA GLY A 523 4.59 -34.33 24.33
C GLY A 523 3.20 -34.79 23.86
N ASN A 524 2.18 -34.53 24.69
CA ASN A 524 0.80 -34.97 24.44
C ASN A 524 -0.02 -33.90 23.69
N ALA A 525 0.58 -33.24 22.68
CA ALA A 525 -0.06 -32.11 22.02
C ALA A 525 -0.98 -32.52 20.86
N GLY A 526 -0.93 -33.74 20.37
CA GLY A 526 -1.79 -34.19 19.26
C GLY A 526 -1.00 -34.90 18.16
N THR A 527 -1.44 -34.78 16.91
CA THR A 527 -0.83 -35.39 15.75
C THR A 527 -0.57 -34.36 14.65
N VAL A 528 0.43 -34.61 13.81
CA VAL A 528 0.69 -33.78 12.62
C VAL A 528 0.86 -34.67 11.40
N ASN A 529 0.15 -34.34 10.32
CA ASN A 529 0.30 -35.00 9.04
C ASN A 529 0.41 -33.98 7.92
N THR A 530 1.51 -34.01 7.18
CA THR A 530 1.79 -33.13 6.03
C THR A 530 1.48 -31.66 6.33
N GLY A 531 1.92 -31.21 7.53
CA GLY A 531 1.71 -29.83 7.98
C GLY A 531 0.37 -29.54 8.63
N VAL A 532 -0.59 -30.43 8.59
CA VAL A 532 -1.88 -30.28 9.29
C VAL A 532 -1.75 -30.88 10.69
N PHE A 533 -1.70 -30.02 11.70
CA PHE A 533 -1.70 -30.41 13.10
C PHE A 533 -3.13 -30.51 13.61
N THR A 534 -3.45 -31.61 14.29
CA THR A 534 -4.73 -31.78 15.00
C THR A 534 -4.44 -31.91 16.49
N ALA A 535 -5.01 -30.97 17.25
CA ALA A 535 -4.83 -30.89 18.71
C ALA A 535 -5.42 -32.13 19.40
N GLY A 536 -4.63 -32.72 20.29
CA GLY A 536 -5.05 -33.82 21.16
C GLY A 536 -5.95 -33.37 22.32
N ALA A 537 -5.90 -34.13 23.42
CA ALA A 537 -6.52 -33.74 24.67
C ALA A 537 -5.81 -32.51 25.32
N LYS A 538 -6.35 -32.02 26.44
CA LYS A 538 -5.71 -30.97 27.23
C LYS A 538 -4.24 -31.34 27.54
N GLY A 539 -3.32 -30.40 27.26
CA GLY A 539 -1.90 -30.65 27.48
C GLY A 539 -1.01 -29.60 26.82
N THR A 540 0.29 -29.84 26.86
CA THR A 540 1.31 -29.03 26.20
C THR A 540 2.28 -29.91 25.43
N GLY A 541 2.94 -29.32 24.43
CA GLY A 541 3.96 -30.00 23.63
C GLY A 541 4.52 -29.11 22.54
N TYR A 542 5.06 -29.72 21.50
CA TYR A 542 5.64 -29.01 20.35
C TYR A 542 5.27 -29.70 19.05
N VAL A 543 4.96 -28.89 18.05
CA VAL A 543 5.04 -29.32 16.64
C VAL A 543 6.45 -29.06 16.16
N SER A 544 7.09 -30.06 15.53
CA SER A 544 8.41 -29.94 14.94
C SER A 544 8.38 -30.15 13.44
N ALA A 545 9.21 -29.41 12.74
CA ALA A 545 9.47 -29.57 11.31
C ALA A 545 10.98 -29.69 11.09
N THR A 546 11.40 -30.74 10.36
CA THR A 546 12.81 -31.03 10.08
C THR A 546 13.02 -31.24 8.59
N PHE A 547 14.02 -30.56 8.02
CA PHE A 547 14.44 -30.74 6.63
C PHE A 547 15.94 -30.50 6.49
N ALA A 548 16.65 -31.39 5.78
CA ALA A 548 18.08 -31.29 5.47
C ALA A 548 18.98 -31.01 6.70
N GLY A 549 18.65 -31.55 7.87
CA GLY A 549 19.39 -31.39 9.11
C GLY A 549 18.99 -30.14 9.94
N ALA A 550 18.25 -29.20 9.38
CA ALA A 550 17.67 -28.09 10.13
C ALA A 550 16.32 -28.46 10.74
N SER A 551 16.02 -27.97 11.93
CA SER A 551 14.74 -28.21 12.63
C SER A 551 14.21 -26.91 13.24
N VAL A 552 12.87 -26.82 13.32
CA VAL A 552 12.16 -25.73 14.01
C VAL A 552 11.04 -26.31 14.86
N PHE A 553 10.71 -25.63 15.95
CA PHE A 553 9.71 -26.09 16.92
C PHE A 553 8.72 -24.98 17.18
N CYS A 554 7.41 -25.30 17.17
CA CYS A 554 6.34 -24.44 17.61
C CYS A 554 5.77 -25.02 18.92
N PRO A 555 5.91 -24.32 20.07
CA PRO A 555 5.27 -24.74 21.31
C PRO A 555 3.76 -24.66 21.19
N VAL A 556 3.08 -25.69 21.73
CA VAL A 556 1.62 -25.84 21.66
C VAL A 556 1.06 -25.94 23.09
N SER A 557 -0.01 -25.24 23.34
CA SER A 557 -0.81 -25.31 24.57
C SER A 557 -2.27 -25.57 24.20
N ILE A 558 -2.86 -26.60 24.82
CA ILE A 558 -4.24 -27.03 24.55
C ILE A 558 -5.05 -26.88 25.81
N SER A 559 -6.02 -25.97 25.80
CA SER A 559 -6.97 -25.77 26.92
C SER A 559 -6.31 -25.66 28.30
N GLN A 560 -5.11 -25.14 28.41
CA GLN A 560 -4.45 -24.87 29.69
C GLN A 560 -5.05 -23.61 30.33
N PRO A 561 -5.26 -23.57 31.66
CA PRO A 561 -5.58 -22.34 32.34
C PRO A 561 -4.45 -21.34 32.11
N GLY A 562 -4.81 -20.11 31.78
CA GLY A 562 -3.82 -19.05 31.55
C GLY A 562 -3.04 -18.73 32.84
N VAL A 563 -1.75 -18.51 32.69
CA VAL A 563 -0.92 -17.93 33.77
C VAL A 563 -1.31 -16.46 33.93
N LYS A 564 -1.56 -16.04 35.16
CA LYS A 564 -1.93 -14.65 35.50
C LYS A 564 -0.72 -13.91 36.02
N LYS A 565 -0.43 -12.75 35.42
CA LYS A 565 0.62 -11.84 35.88
C LYS A 565 0.09 -10.42 35.94
N VAL A 566 0.14 -9.81 37.12
CA VAL A 566 -0.17 -8.38 37.27
C VAL A 566 0.92 -7.58 36.55
N ILE A 567 0.51 -6.69 35.67
CA ILE A 567 1.39 -5.81 34.92
C ILE A 567 1.31 -4.35 35.37
N GLU A 568 0.17 -3.95 35.98
CA GLU A 568 -0.02 -2.63 36.61
C GLU A 568 -0.90 -2.76 37.82
N ASP A 569 -0.40 -2.31 38.97
CA ASP A 569 -1.10 -2.36 40.28
C ASP A 569 -1.76 -1.03 40.67
N PHE A 570 -1.55 0.02 39.83
CA PHE A 570 -2.07 1.37 40.05
C PHE A 570 -1.58 2.04 41.36
N SER A 571 -0.43 1.65 41.89
CA SER A 571 0.16 2.21 43.13
C SER A 571 0.89 3.54 42.89
N ALA A 572 1.14 3.92 41.63
CA ALA A 572 1.87 5.14 41.32
C ALA A 572 1.17 6.41 41.87
N SER A 573 1.95 7.32 42.43
CA SER A 573 1.43 8.58 43.04
C SER A 573 0.74 9.49 42.03
N SER A 574 1.09 9.36 40.72
CA SER A 574 0.42 10.05 39.61
C SER A 574 0.56 9.22 38.34
N MET A 575 -0.48 9.22 37.53
CA MET A 575 -0.46 8.69 36.16
C MET A 575 -0.95 9.76 35.20
N ALA A 576 -0.30 9.83 34.02
CA ALA A 576 -0.70 10.78 33.00
C ALA A 576 -2.10 10.43 32.46
N LEU A 577 -2.89 11.47 32.27
CA LEU A 577 -4.24 11.37 31.72
C LEU A 577 -4.32 12.05 30.36
N ASP A 578 -4.96 11.39 29.39
CA ASP A 578 -5.43 12.03 28.17
C ASP A 578 -6.95 12.18 28.23
N LEU A 579 -7.45 13.32 27.76
CA LEU A 579 -8.89 13.63 27.79
C LEU A 579 -9.38 13.81 26.35
N SER A 580 -10.57 13.31 26.06
CA SER A 580 -11.15 13.37 24.70
C SER A 580 -11.45 14.78 24.21
N ALA A 581 -11.64 15.74 25.15
CA ALA A 581 -11.90 17.13 24.84
C ALA A 581 -11.54 18.04 26.01
N LYS A 582 -11.34 19.36 25.77
CA LYS A 582 -11.06 20.37 26.80
C LYS A 582 -12.18 20.55 27.84
N THR A 583 -13.40 20.13 27.50
CA THR A 583 -14.57 20.20 28.38
C THR A 583 -14.73 18.99 29.29
N VAL A 584 -13.98 17.92 29.05
CA VAL A 584 -13.87 16.75 29.92
C VAL A 584 -12.87 17.05 31.03
N THR A 585 -13.21 16.75 32.27
CA THR A 585 -12.27 16.83 33.39
C THR A 585 -12.14 15.48 34.06
N ALA A 586 -10.90 15.12 34.43
CA ALA A 586 -10.61 13.93 35.20
C ALA A 586 -9.33 14.12 36.01
N LYS A 587 -9.24 13.39 37.14
CA LYS A 587 -8.08 13.35 38.02
C LYS A 587 -7.79 11.90 38.43
N TYR A 588 -6.54 11.51 38.34
CA TYR A 588 -6.03 10.26 38.89
C TYR A 588 -5.37 10.52 40.25
N ALA A 589 -5.55 9.62 41.20
CA ALA A 589 -4.81 9.55 42.46
C ALA A 589 -4.83 8.11 43.00
N PRO A 590 -3.76 7.64 43.65
CA PRO A 590 -3.82 6.38 44.40
C PRO A 590 -4.80 6.49 45.58
N ALA A 591 -5.51 5.41 45.86
CA ALA A 591 -6.41 5.31 46.97
C ALA A 591 -5.93 4.24 47.95
N THR A 592 -5.90 4.59 49.25
CA THR A 592 -5.47 3.70 50.33
C THR A 592 -6.63 3.12 51.16
N ASN A 593 -7.85 3.58 50.89
CA ASN A 593 -9.06 3.19 51.66
C ASN A 593 -10.04 2.35 50.82
N VAL A 594 -9.86 2.26 49.52
CA VAL A 594 -10.65 1.43 48.60
C VAL A 594 -9.70 0.69 47.69
N TYR A 595 -9.34 -0.53 48.00
CA TYR A 595 -8.45 -1.38 47.18
C TYR A 595 -8.95 -2.82 47.16
N LYS A 596 -8.57 -3.56 46.12
CA LYS A 596 -8.80 -5.01 46.04
C LYS A 596 -7.56 -5.75 46.53
N SER A 597 -6.38 -5.24 46.19
CA SER A 597 -5.09 -5.74 46.66
C SER A 597 -4.38 -4.62 47.41
N ALA A 598 -4.05 -4.88 48.68
CA ALA A 598 -3.35 -3.90 49.54
C ALA A 598 -1.98 -3.54 48.98
N PRO A 599 -1.49 -2.31 49.17
CA PRO A 599 -2.14 -1.25 49.94
C PRO A 599 -2.82 -0.16 49.08
N TYR A 600 -2.89 -0.28 47.75
CA TYR A 600 -3.36 0.79 46.85
C TYR A 600 -4.32 0.30 45.79
N SER A 601 -5.11 1.23 45.26
CA SER A 601 -5.78 1.12 43.94
C SER A 601 -5.74 2.46 43.22
N GLY A 602 -5.99 2.49 41.93
CA GLY A 602 -6.07 3.70 41.14
C GLY A 602 -7.45 4.34 41.17
N LYS A 603 -7.60 5.53 41.78
CA LYS A 603 -8.83 6.31 41.80
C LYS A 603 -8.91 7.25 40.61
N LEU A 604 -9.89 7.08 39.73
CA LEU A 604 -10.20 8.01 38.65
C LEU A 604 -11.48 8.77 39.03
N THR A 605 -11.35 10.06 39.28
CA THR A 605 -12.50 10.97 39.43
C THR A 605 -12.70 11.67 38.08
N TYR A 606 -13.93 11.69 37.56
CA TYR A 606 -14.25 12.22 36.24
C TYR A 606 -15.53 13.06 36.26
N ASP A 607 -15.60 14.06 35.38
CA ASP A 607 -16.80 14.82 35.08
C ASP A 607 -17.05 14.87 33.57
N PHE A 608 -18.12 14.17 33.15
CA PHE A 608 -18.64 14.08 31.80
C PHE A 608 -19.99 14.78 31.65
N THR A 609 -20.27 15.80 32.47
CA THR A 609 -21.58 16.47 32.50
C THR A 609 -21.68 17.59 31.45
N LYS A 610 -20.58 18.16 31.02
CA LYS A 610 -20.59 19.22 30.02
C LYS A 610 -20.95 18.66 28.63
N GLU A 611 -21.71 19.44 27.85
CA GLU A 611 -22.27 19.01 26.59
C GLU A 611 -21.17 18.93 25.51
N LEU A 612 -21.15 17.86 24.72
CA LEU A 612 -20.24 17.61 23.62
C LEU A 612 -20.97 16.92 22.46
N LYS A 613 -20.51 17.19 21.25
CA LYS A 613 -20.94 16.47 20.04
C LYS A 613 -20.34 15.06 19.94
N GLU A 614 -19.27 14.79 20.71
CA GLU A 614 -18.44 13.59 20.64
C GLU A 614 -18.45 12.79 21.95
N ASN A 615 -17.89 11.57 21.94
CA ASN A 615 -17.71 10.74 23.12
C ASN A 615 -16.85 11.42 24.18
N ARG A 616 -17.26 11.33 25.44
CA ARG A 616 -16.52 11.88 26.59
C ARG A 616 -15.70 10.76 27.21
N ALA A 617 -14.40 10.89 27.24
CA ALA A 617 -13.49 9.85 27.72
C ALA A 617 -12.31 10.42 28.52
N ALA A 618 -11.89 9.67 29.53
CA ALA A 618 -10.65 9.85 30.27
C ALA A 618 -9.80 8.59 30.12
N TYR A 619 -8.57 8.75 29.66
CA TYR A 619 -7.63 7.67 29.42
C TYR A 619 -6.50 7.76 30.45
N ILE A 620 -6.26 6.69 31.20
CA ILE A 620 -5.11 6.53 32.10
C ILE A 620 -3.99 5.90 31.27
N ASN A 621 -2.86 6.60 31.13
CA ASN A 621 -1.68 6.10 30.42
C ASN A 621 -0.93 5.11 31.30
N ILE A 622 -0.78 3.87 30.87
CA ILE A 622 0.01 2.86 31.56
C ILE A 622 1.51 3.24 31.43
N PRO A 623 2.31 3.21 32.51
CA PRO A 623 3.75 3.46 32.44
C PRO A 623 4.44 2.54 31.43
N LYS A 624 5.44 3.05 30.70
CA LYS A 624 6.08 2.32 29.58
C LYS A 624 6.65 0.96 30.00
N GLU A 625 7.20 0.87 31.18
CA GLU A 625 7.74 -0.36 31.79
C GLU A 625 6.68 -1.43 32.03
N ASN A 626 5.43 -1.04 32.19
CA ASN A 626 4.30 -1.92 32.51
C ASN A 626 3.40 -2.23 31.27
N GLN A 627 3.77 -1.71 30.08
CA GLN A 627 2.95 -1.87 28.87
C GLN A 627 3.11 -3.21 28.18
N ALA A 628 4.29 -3.85 28.29
CA ALA A 628 4.64 -5.03 27.48
C ALA A 628 3.75 -6.23 27.83
N LEU A 629 3.20 -6.85 26.78
CA LEU A 629 2.47 -8.10 26.87
C LEU A 629 3.30 -9.26 26.35
N ASP A 630 3.20 -10.41 27.02
CA ASP A 630 3.73 -11.65 26.48
C ASP A 630 3.04 -11.97 25.14
N SER A 631 3.80 -12.48 24.17
CA SER A 631 3.29 -12.80 22.83
C SER A 631 2.17 -13.84 22.82
N THR A 632 2.00 -14.56 23.91
CA THR A 632 1.00 -15.60 24.12
C THR A 632 -0.17 -15.12 24.98
N THR A 633 -0.27 -13.80 25.24
CA THR A 633 -1.37 -13.23 25.99
C THR A 633 -2.70 -13.44 25.27
N THR A 634 -3.62 -14.12 25.94
CA THR A 634 -4.94 -14.44 25.40
C THR A 634 -6.01 -13.49 25.92
N LYS A 635 -5.83 -12.98 27.16
CA LYS A 635 -6.79 -12.07 27.79
C LYS A 635 -6.07 -11.01 28.62
N LEU A 636 -6.77 -9.89 28.87
CA LEU A 636 -6.49 -8.96 29.94
C LEU A 636 -7.55 -9.06 31.02
N GLY A 637 -7.15 -8.98 32.28
CA GLY A 637 -8.02 -8.93 33.45
C GLY A 637 -7.87 -7.61 34.17
N LEU A 638 -8.96 -7.08 34.78
CA LEU A 638 -8.95 -5.83 35.50
C LEU A 638 -9.98 -5.88 36.63
N TRP A 639 -9.58 -5.50 37.84
CA TRP A 639 -10.53 -5.22 38.92
C TRP A 639 -11.05 -3.80 38.78
N VAL A 640 -12.37 -3.67 38.84
CA VAL A 640 -13.07 -2.38 38.75
C VAL A 640 -14.03 -2.25 39.90
N TYR A 641 -13.96 -1.13 40.65
CA TYR A 641 -14.90 -0.83 41.74
C TYR A 641 -15.72 0.40 41.38
N SER A 642 -17.01 0.31 41.71
CA SER A 642 -17.92 1.45 41.71
C SER A 642 -18.80 1.42 42.93
N SER A 643 -19.08 2.60 43.52
CA SER A 643 -20.00 2.72 44.64
C SER A 643 -21.46 2.78 44.22
N THR A 644 -21.75 3.04 42.94
CA THR A 644 -23.10 3.12 42.38
C THR A 644 -23.05 2.70 40.90
N ASN A 645 -24.17 2.26 40.35
CA ASN A 645 -24.29 1.98 38.92
C ASN A 645 -23.94 3.22 38.08
N LYS A 646 -23.16 3.06 37.05
CA LYS A 646 -22.70 4.12 36.14
C LYS A 646 -22.81 3.68 34.67
N PRO A 647 -23.46 4.44 33.80
CA PRO A 647 -23.55 4.11 32.38
C PRO A 647 -22.23 4.43 31.67
N LEU A 648 -21.14 3.75 32.05
CA LEU A 648 -19.80 3.92 31.51
C LEU A 648 -19.34 2.66 30.81
N TRP A 649 -18.60 2.86 29.75
CA TRP A 649 -17.78 1.80 29.16
C TRP A 649 -16.36 1.88 29.74
N ILE A 650 -15.83 0.73 30.16
CA ILE A 650 -14.45 0.59 30.59
C ILE A 650 -13.72 -0.23 29.56
N GLY A 651 -12.58 0.26 29.08
CA GLY A 651 -11.82 -0.39 28.03
C GLY A 651 -10.32 -0.23 28.17
N ALA A 652 -9.62 -0.86 27.24
CA ALA A 652 -8.16 -0.77 27.07
C ALA A 652 -7.79 -0.51 25.61
N ILE A 653 -6.66 0.18 25.39
CA ILE A 653 -6.04 0.28 24.07
C ILE A 653 -4.87 -0.69 24.05
N VAL A 654 -4.99 -1.72 23.20
CA VAL A 654 -4.00 -2.78 23.01
C VAL A 654 -3.42 -2.65 21.60
N TYR A 655 -2.11 -2.72 21.48
CA TYR A 655 -1.42 -2.71 20.20
C TYR A 655 -1.03 -4.12 19.80
N ASP A 656 -1.22 -4.44 18.51
CA ASP A 656 -0.71 -5.67 17.92
C ASP A 656 0.80 -5.61 17.64
N LYS A 657 1.39 -6.71 17.19
CA LYS A 657 2.81 -6.79 16.80
C LYS A 657 3.18 -5.88 15.63
N LYS A 658 2.20 -5.45 14.82
CA LYS A 658 2.39 -4.52 13.69
C LYS A 658 2.31 -3.07 14.11
N GLY A 659 1.95 -2.79 15.37
CA GLY A 659 1.81 -1.45 15.91
C GLY A 659 0.42 -0.83 15.69
N ASN A 660 -0.59 -1.59 15.29
CA ASN A 660 -1.95 -1.08 15.14
C ASN A 660 -2.68 -1.06 16.48
N PRO A 661 -3.41 0.02 16.82
CA PRO A 661 -4.21 0.10 18.04
C PRO A 661 -5.55 -0.63 17.89
N HIS A 662 -5.92 -1.39 18.91
CA HIS A 662 -7.22 -2.05 19.05
C HIS A 662 -7.92 -1.59 20.32
N TYR A 663 -9.16 -1.12 20.19
CA TYR A 663 -9.99 -0.67 21.31
C TYR A 663 -10.81 -1.84 21.84
N LYS A 664 -10.45 -2.34 23.02
CA LYS A 664 -11.09 -3.46 23.68
C LYS A 664 -11.93 -2.98 24.87
N TYR A 665 -13.06 -3.61 25.13
CA TYR A 665 -14.00 -3.21 26.17
C TYR A 665 -14.14 -4.29 27.22
N PHE A 666 -13.76 -4.01 28.48
CA PHE A 666 -14.04 -4.86 29.64
C PHE A 666 -15.53 -4.91 29.94
N THR A 667 -16.20 -3.77 29.83
CA THR A 667 -17.66 -3.64 29.93
C THR A 667 -18.15 -2.42 29.16
N LYS A 668 -19.39 -2.49 28.70
CA LYS A 668 -20.13 -1.36 28.12
C LYS A 668 -21.17 -0.78 29.08
N ASP A 669 -21.22 -1.27 30.32
CA ASP A 669 -22.05 -0.74 31.36
C ASP A 669 -21.52 -1.15 32.75
N VAL A 670 -21.31 -0.19 33.64
CA VAL A 670 -20.93 -0.43 35.04
C VAL A 670 -22.20 -0.54 35.87
N ASN A 671 -22.85 -1.69 35.86
CA ASN A 671 -24.15 -1.97 36.46
C ASN A 671 -24.07 -2.72 37.79
N TRP A 672 -22.97 -2.56 38.53
CA TRP A 672 -22.74 -3.18 39.83
C TRP A 672 -22.19 -2.19 40.85
N THR A 673 -22.23 -2.58 42.10
CA THR A 673 -21.58 -1.90 43.23
C THR A 673 -20.53 -2.82 43.84
N GLY A 674 -19.46 -2.24 44.37
CA GLY A 674 -18.33 -3.01 44.92
C GLY A 674 -17.29 -3.37 43.84
N TRP A 675 -16.38 -4.27 44.19
CA TRP A 675 -15.34 -4.78 43.30
C TRP A 675 -15.86 -5.88 42.39
N LYS A 676 -15.56 -5.78 41.07
CA LYS A 676 -15.82 -6.81 40.09
C LYS A 676 -14.57 -7.05 39.23
N TYR A 677 -14.23 -8.31 39.05
CA TYR A 677 -13.16 -8.70 38.10
C TYR A 677 -13.75 -8.90 36.72
N LEU A 678 -13.12 -8.28 35.74
CA LEU A 678 -13.53 -8.30 34.33
C LEU A 678 -12.39 -8.85 33.48
N GLU A 679 -12.71 -9.65 32.48
CA GLU A 679 -11.74 -10.17 31.50
C GLU A 679 -12.16 -9.81 30.08
N ILE A 680 -11.20 -9.51 29.21
CA ILE A 680 -11.40 -9.28 27.78
C ILE A 680 -10.43 -10.13 26.95
N PRO A 681 -10.88 -10.77 25.86
CA PRO A 681 -10.00 -11.47 24.94
C PRO A 681 -9.16 -10.46 24.13
N VAL A 682 -7.89 -10.81 23.89
CA VAL A 682 -6.94 -10.03 23.07
C VAL A 682 -6.18 -10.92 22.08
N ASP A 683 -6.48 -12.21 21.98
CA ASP A 683 -5.89 -13.16 21.04
C ASP A 683 -6.42 -13.00 19.60
N ASP A 684 -7.53 -12.31 19.43
CA ASP A 684 -8.18 -12.02 18.13
C ASP A 684 -7.56 -10.84 17.36
N ILE A 685 -6.54 -10.15 17.92
CA ILE A 685 -5.93 -8.97 17.28
C ILE A 685 -4.64 -9.26 16.50
N GLY A 686 -4.33 -10.53 16.22
CA GLY A 686 -3.13 -10.88 15.44
C GLY A 686 -1.80 -10.81 16.21
N GLY A 687 -1.84 -11.04 17.52
CA GLY A 687 -0.71 -11.05 18.44
C GLY A 687 -0.57 -9.74 19.22
N PRO A 688 -1.04 -9.71 20.48
CA PRO A 688 -0.90 -8.55 21.35
C PRO A 688 0.58 -8.29 21.66
N ALA A 689 1.00 -7.01 21.64
CA ALA A 689 2.36 -6.60 21.94
C ALA A 689 2.44 -5.72 23.19
N LYS A 690 1.47 -4.81 23.38
CA LYS A 690 1.44 -3.92 24.54
C LYS A 690 0.04 -3.38 24.81
N VAL A 691 -0.24 -3.09 26.05
CA VAL A 691 -1.40 -2.31 26.49
C VAL A 691 -0.92 -0.92 26.92
N THR A 692 -1.49 0.14 26.34
CA THR A 692 -0.98 1.49 26.58
C THR A 692 -1.90 2.34 27.45
N LYS A 693 -3.20 2.06 27.45
CA LYS A 693 -4.19 2.87 28.18
C LYS A 693 -5.32 2.00 28.72
N ILE A 694 -5.80 2.37 29.90
CA ILE A 694 -7.12 1.99 30.42
C ILE A 694 -7.99 3.24 30.35
N TYR A 695 -9.25 3.11 30.01
CA TYR A 695 -10.12 4.27 29.86
C TYR A 695 -11.54 4.04 30.35
N ALA A 696 -12.14 5.15 30.82
CA ALA A 696 -13.57 5.27 31.05
C ALA A 696 -14.17 6.19 30.01
N VAL A 697 -15.28 5.78 29.37
CA VAL A 697 -15.93 6.54 28.30
C VAL A 697 -17.45 6.54 28.44
N GLN A 698 -18.07 7.69 28.20
CA GLN A 698 -19.51 7.83 28.02
C GLN A 698 -19.81 8.12 26.55
N PRO A 699 -20.30 7.12 25.78
CA PRO A 699 -20.51 7.27 24.34
C PRO A 699 -21.84 7.93 23.99
N THR A 700 -22.72 8.16 24.96
CA THR A 700 -24.06 8.74 24.74
C THR A 700 -24.12 10.17 25.26
N LYS A 701 -25.26 10.86 25.01
CA LYS A 701 -25.52 12.22 25.53
C LYS A 701 -25.80 12.26 27.06
N LYS A 702 -25.79 11.11 27.76
CA LYS A 702 -26.01 11.07 29.20
C LYS A 702 -24.94 11.82 29.97
N LYS A 703 -25.33 12.73 30.85
CA LYS A 703 -24.43 13.51 31.72
C LYS A 703 -24.08 12.63 32.95
N VAL A 704 -22.77 12.36 33.11
CA VAL A 704 -22.29 11.46 34.19
C VAL A 704 -21.04 12.05 34.83
N SER A 705 -21.00 12.06 36.14
CA SER A 705 -19.80 12.35 36.93
C SER A 705 -19.63 11.36 38.05
N GLY A 706 -18.43 11.27 38.63
CA GLY A 706 -18.18 10.39 39.74
C GLY A 706 -16.78 9.89 39.86
N THR A 707 -16.67 8.79 40.59
CA THR A 707 -15.38 8.13 40.82
C THR A 707 -15.51 6.64 40.54
N ILE A 708 -14.46 6.11 39.91
CA ILE A 708 -14.29 4.68 39.69
C ILE A 708 -12.85 4.30 40.09
N TYR A 709 -12.66 3.06 40.53
CA TYR A 709 -11.35 2.60 40.95
C TYR A 709 -10.92 1.39 40.12
N PHE A 710 -9.63 1.30 39.89
CA PHE A 710 -8.98 0.23 39.14
C PHE A 710 -7.91 -0.43 40.01
N ASP A 711 -7.79 -1.74 39.89
CA ASP A 711 -6.76 -2.49 40.63
C ASP A 711 -6.33 -3.70 39.77
N ASN A 712 -5.04 -4.03 39.84
CA ASN A 712 -4.43 -5.19 39.21
C ASN A 712 -4.86 -5.42 37.77
N LEU A 713 -4.37 -4.58 36.86
CA LEU A 713 -4.37 -4.92 35.43
C LEU A 713 -3.49 -6.15 35.23
N THR A 714 -4.07 -7.23 34.78
CA THR A 714 -3.45 -8.55 34.71
C THR A 714 -3.37 -9.00 33.26
N MET A 715 -2.24 -9.45 32.79
CA MET A 715 -2.17 -10.25 31.58
C MET A 715 -2.37 -11.74 31.91
N ILE A 716 -3.13 -12.40 31.04
CA ILE A 716 -3.41 -13.83 31.11
C ILE A 716 -2.84 -14.45 29.85
N TYR A 717 -1.78 -15.25 29.99
CA TYR A 717 -1.02 -15.78 28.86
C TYR A 717 -0.87 -17.30 28.98
N SER A 718 -0.61 -17.94 27.84
CA SER A 718 -0.40 -19.39 27.81
C SER A 718 1.01 -19.72 28.31
N GLY A 719 1.09 -20.53 29.35
CA GLY A 719 2.35 -21.13 29.74
C GLY A 719 2.74 -22.18 28.71
N TYR A 720 3.76 -21.92 27.88
CA TYR A 720 4.34 -22.92 27.00
C TYR A 720 5.50 -23.63 27.68
N PRO A 721 5.71 -24.93 27.41
CA PRO A 721 6.91 -25.59 27.85
C PRO A 721 8.15 -24.97 27.18
N GLU A 722 9.24 -24.89 27.91
CA GLU A 722 10.54 -24.50 27.32
C GLU A 722 11.03 -25.59 26.37
N VAL A 723 11.53 -25.20 25.19
CA VAL A 723 12.16 -26.12 24.26
C VAL A 723 13.42 -26.69 24.94
N PRO A 724 13.54 -28.02 25.11
CA PRO A 724 14.72 -28.61 25.73
C PRO A 724 16.01 -28.14 25.03
N ALA A 725 17.00 -27.72 25.80
CA ALA A 725 18.25 -27.19 25.27
C ALA A 725 18.96 -28.16 24.29
N SER A 726 18.82 -29.46 24.50
CA SER A 726 19.29 -30.51 23.58
C SER A 726 18.58 -30.53 22.21
N LYS A 727 17.42 -29.88 22.08
CA LYS A 727 16.63 -29.78 20.84
C LYS A 727 16.61 -28.37 20.27
N SER A 728 16.82 -27.32 21.06
CA SER A 728 16.96 -25.93 20.58
C SER A 728 18.27 -25.72 19.79
N ALA A 729 19.26 -26.59 19.97
CA ALA A 729 20.55 -26.52 19.28
C ALA A 729 20.54 -27.06 17.83
N VAL A 730 19.41 -27.56 17.34
CA VAL A 730 19.33 -28.23 16.02
C VAL A 730 19.06 -27.27 14.87
N ASN A 731 18.69 -26.00 15.11
CA ASN A 731 18.98 -24.97 14.14
C ASN A 731 20.51 -24.75 14.19
N THR A 732 21.25 -25.58 13.48
CA THR A 732 22.66 -25.36 13.22
C THR A 732 22.76 -24.12 12.33
N VAL A 733 22.64 -22.94 12.96
CA VAL A 733 23.12 -21.71 12.32
C VAL A 733 24.58 -22.04 11.96
N PRO A 734 24.96 -22.06 10.67
CA PRO A 734 26.33 -22.33 10.30
C PRO A 734 27.22 -21.40 11.12
N LYS A 735 28.31 -21.95 11.63
CA LYS A 735 29.31 -21.13 12.29
C LYS A 735 29.66 -19.96 11.37
N ASP A 736 29.42 -18.77 11.84
CA ASP A 736 29.77 -17.57 11.07
C ASP A 736 31.30 -17.52 10.91
N GLU A 737 31.79 -17.93 9.75
CA GLU A 737 33.22 -17.99 9.45
C GLU A 737 33.90 -16.61 9.54
N THR A 738 33.12 -15.54 9.48
CA THR A 738 33.64 -14.17 9.64
C THR A 738 33.68 -13.72 11.10
N TYR A 739 33.05 -14.47 12.04
CA TYR A 739 33.07 -14.20 13.48
C TYR A 739 34.32 -14.76 14.12
N LYS A 740 35.44 -14.05 14.00
CA LYS A 740 36.72 -14.40 14.62
C LYS A 740 37.59 -13.18 14.78
N ASP A 741 38.45 -13.21 15.82
CA ASP A 741 39.50 -12.21 15.97
C ASP A 741 40.63 -12.47 14.97
N ARG A 742 41.27 -11.40 14.57
CA ARG A 742 42.39 -11.44 13.62
C ARG A 742 43.32 -10.27 13.86
N THR A 743 44.61 -10.51 13.82
CA THR A 743 45.59 -9.43 13.69
C THR A 743 45.75 -9.06 12.22
N VAL A 744 45.65 -7.80 11.89
CA VAL A 744 45.84 -7.27 10.54
C VAL A 744 46.93 -6.21 10.51
N ALA A 745 47.83 -6.30 9.56
CA ALA A 745 48.90 -5.35 9.32
C ALA A 745 49.16 -5.20 7.82
N GLY A 746 49.81 -4.11 7.41
CA GLY A 746 50.11 -3.79 6.02
C GLY A 746 49.20 -2.72 5.45
N ASN A 747 49.54 -2.23 4.26
CA ASN A 747 48.92 -1.08 3.61
C ASN A 747 47.48 -1.38 3.08
N ASP A 748 47.13 -2.68 2.94
CA ASP A 748 45.81 -3.17 2.53
C ASP A 748 44.89 -3.52 3.70
N SER A 749 45.27 -3.18 4.93
CA SER A 749 44.53 -3.50 6.15
C SER A 749 43.75 -2.32 6.70
N LEU A 750 42.56 -2.59 7.23
CA LEU A 750 41.73 -1.64 7.97
C LEU A 750 41.23 -2.28 9.28
N SER A 751 41.34 -1.55 10.36
CA SER A 751 40.68 -1.92 11.64
C SER A 751 39.77 -0.79 12.09
N PHE A 752 38.54 -1.12 12.43
CA PHE A 752 37.60 -0.14 12.99
C PHE A 752 36.67 -0.75 14.03
N SER A 753 36.12 0.11 14.89
CA SER A 753 35.14 -0.27 15.91
C SER A 753 33.75 0.27 15.57
N VAL A 754 32.71 -0.46 15.99
CA VAL A 754 31.32 0.02 15.93
C VAL A 754 30.70 -0.09 17.31
N TYR A 755 30.17 1.02 17.79
CA TYR A 755 29.56 1.14 19.11
C TYR A 755 28.11 1.64 18.99
N GLY A 756 27.18 1.02 19.71
CA GLY A 756 25.76 1.39 19.73
C GLY A 756 25.40 2.27 20.92
N GLN A 757 24.69 3.39 20.69
CA GLN A 757 24.22 4.26 21.75
C GLN A 757 22.80 4.75 21.50
N SER A 758 21.88 4.51 22.45
CA SER A 758 20.46 4.88 22.36
C SER A 758 20.06 6.04 23.28
N ALA A 759 20.90 6.39 24.27
CA ALA A 759 20.62 7.47 25.21
C ALA A 759 21.87 8.29 25.49
N ALA A 760 21.71 9.55 25.87
CA ALA A 760 22.77 10.40 26.35
C ALA A 760 23.13 10.05 27.79
N TYR A 761 24.41 10.00 28.10
CA TYR A 761 24.92 9.71 29.45
C TYR A 761 25.70 10.90 30.02
N THR A 762 25.44 11.26 31.26
CA THR A 762 26.16 12.29 31.96
C THR A 762 26.90 11.67 33.18
N ALA A 763 27.98 12.29 33.63
CA ALA A 763 28.77 11.82 34.78
C ALA A 763 27.92 11.68 36.06
N ASP A 764 26.99 12.62 36.25
CA ASP A 764 26.12 12.65 37.43
C ASP A 764 25.10 11.53 37.47
N LYS A 765 24.66 11.09 36.24
CA LYS A 765 23.60 10.08 36.09
C LYS A 765 24.13 8.66 35.86
N ASN A 766 25.38 8.50 35.39
CA ASN A 766 25.87 7.19 35.01
C ASN A 766 27.40 7.05 34.96
N LYS A 767 28.07 7.06 36.15
CA LYS A 767 29.52 6.97 36.29
C LYS A 767 30.14 5.72 35.64
N THR A 768 29.50 4.55 35.82
CA THR A 768 29.98 3.29 35.25
C THR A 768 29.98 3.31 33.72
N GLN A 769 28.90 3.81 33.09
CA GLN A 769 28.82 3.91 31.63
C GLN A 769 29.87 4.86 31.04
N LEU A 770 30.13 6.00 31.69
CA LEU A 770 31.17 6.93 31.24
C LEU A 770 32.57 6.36 31.44
N SER A 771 32.81 5.58 32.52
CA SER A 771 34.07 4.86 32.73
C SER A 771 34.31 3.84 31.60
N LEU A 772 33.27 3.09 31.19
CA LEU A 772 33.36 2.15 30.07
C LEU A 772 33.59 2.86 28.71
N LEU A 773 32.99 4.03 28.48
CA LEU A 773 33.27 4.83 27.29
C LEU A 773 34.72 5.32 27.26
N LYS A 774 35.29 5.74 28.39
CA LYS A 774 36.71 6.12 28.51
C LYS A 774 37.62 4.91 28.24
N SER A 775 37.28 3.73 28.76
CA SER A 775 38.03 2.50 28.50
C SER A 775 37.95 2.13 26.99
N LEU A 776 36.78 2.19 26.41
CA LEU A 776 36.60 1.95 24.99
C LEU A 776 37.40 2.94 24.12
N SER A 777 37.35 4.25 24.44
CA SER A 777 38.07 5.27 23.68
C SER A 777 39.60 5.07 23.74
N ALA A 778 40.13 4.64 24.89
CA ALA A 778 41.55 4.29 25.02
C ALA A 778 41.94 3.11 24.11
N LYS A 779 41.12 2.04 24.05
CA LYS A 779 41.31 0.90 23.15
C LYS A 779 41.22 1.31 21.68
N ILE A 780 40.25 2.15 21.34
CA ILE A 780 40.09 2.66 19.96
C ILE A 780 41.29 3.47 19.54
N ASN A 781 41.74 4.43 20.37
CA ASN A 781 42.85 5.32 20.06
C ASN A 781 44.19 4.59 19.96
N SER A 782 44.37 3.45 20.63
CA SER A 782 45.60 2.65 20.58
C SER A 782 45.64 1.61 19.46
N SER A 783 44.46 1.11 18.98
CA SER A 783 44.44 -0.11 18.13
C SER A 783 43.56 -0.04 16.90
N GLN A 784 42.76 1.03 16.78
CA GLN A 784 41.85 1.17 15.61
C GLN A 784 42.30 2.29 14.66
N GLN A 785 41.95 2.16 13.40
CA GLN A 785 42.23 3.15 12.37
C GLN A 785 41.02 4.04 12.06
N ALA A 786 39.82 3.63 12.53
CA ALA A 786 38.59 4.39 12.46
C ALA A 786 37.60 3.90 13.54
N SER A 787 36.60 4.69 13.84
CA SER A 787 35.52 4.30 14.74
C SER A 787 34.17 4.80 14.25
N VAL A 788 33.10 4.11 14.63
CA VAL A 788 31.74 4.45 14.25
C VAL A 788 30.82 4.35 15.47
N VAL A 789 29.99 5.37 15.65
CA VAL A 789 28.88 5.36 16.59
C VAL A 789 27.58 5.18 15.82
N VAL A 790 26.80 4.15 16.17
CA VAL A 790 25.46 3.90 15.64
C VAL A 790 24.40 4.13 16.72
N GLY A 791 23.24 4.69 16.36
CA GLY A 791 22.16 5.02 17.29
C GLY A 791 21.82 6.51 17.29
N ALA A 792 21.00 6.93 18.25
CA ALA A 792 20.45 8.28 18.32
C ALA A 792 21.29 9.27 19.15
N TYR A 793 22.37 8.82 19.77
CA TYR A 793 23.23 9.63 20.63
C TYR A 793 24.71 9.31 20.42
N ASP A 794 25.58 10.24 20.75
CA ASP A 794 27.02 10.10 20.62
C ASP A 794 27.74 10.80 21.77
N ASN A 795 28.16 10.02 22.79
CA ASN A 795 29.05 10.48 23.83
C ASN A 795 30.52 10.02 23.61
N LEU A 796 30.79 9.27 22.52
CA LEU A 796 32.12 8.75 22.25
C LEU A 796 32.98 9.74 21.46
N SER A 797 32.35 10.54 20.59
CA SER A 797 33.03 11.50 19.70
C SER A 797 34.04 12.39 20.38
N PRO A 798 33.78 13.00 21.54
CA PRO A 798 34.75 13.85 22.22
C PRO A 798 35.97 13.12 22.75
N LEU A 799 35.95 11.77 22.82
CA LEU A 799 36.99 10.95 23.47
C LEU A 799 37.90 10.24 22.46
N VAL A 800 37.50 10.23 21.16
CA VAL A 800 38.17 9.45 20.10
C VAL A 800 39.05 10.36 19.26
N LYS A 801 40.28 9.94 19.01
CA LYS A 801 41.30 10.67 18.23
C LYS A 801 41.46 10.17 16.78
N VAL A 802 40.92 8.98 16.45
CA VAL A 802 40.94 8.42 15.08
C VAL A 802 39.74 8.98 14.28
N PRO A 803 39.74 8.90 12.94
CA PRO A 803 38.57 9.25 12.14
C PRO A 803 37.28 8.61 12.66
N LEU A 804 36.29 9.42 12.96
CA LEU A 804 35.01 8.99 13.55
C LEU A 804 33.85 9.30 12.61
N LEU A 805 32.96 8.33 12.48
CA LEU A 805 31.65 8.43 11.86
C LEU A 805 30.58 8.31 12.96
N SER A 806 29.49 9.05 12.85
CA SER A 806 28.38 9.00 13.81
C SER A 806 27.05 9.16 13.11
N THR A 807 26.14 8.21 13.29
CA THR A 807 24.80 8.24 12.67
C THR A 807 23.90 9.35 13.25
N THR A 808 24.36 10.11 14.22
CA THR A 808 23.69 11.33 14.71
C THR A 808 24.05 12.59 13.92
N ALA A 809 25.12 12.54 13.12
CA ALA A 809 25.56 13.61 12.22
C ALA A 809 24.99 13.42 10.81
N SER A 810 25.19 14.42 9.94
CA SER A 810 24.85 14.30 8.52
C SER A 810 25.60 13.15 7.85
N TYR A 811 25.05 12.63 6.75
CA TYR A 811 25.62 11.52 5.99
C TYR A 811 27.03 11.84 5.49
N LYS A 812 27.90 10.82 5.52
CA LYS A 812 29.33 10.93 5.18
C LYS A 812 29.87 9.59 4.70
N ALA A 813 30.90 9.64 3.86
CA ALA A 813 31.69 8.46 3.49
C ALA A 813 33.17 8.67 3.84
N LEU A 814 33.83 7.56 4.20
CA LEU A 814 35.26 7.48 4.44
C LEU A 814 35.84 6.31 3.64
N ASP A 815 36.70 6.62 2.67
CA ASP A 815 37.40 5.60 1.89
C ASP A 815 38.75 5.32 2.51
N LYS A 816 39.05 4.05 2.75
CA LYS A 816 40.33 3.61 3.29
C LYS A 816 40.65 2.17 2.89
N ASN A 817 41.82 1.98 2.24
CA ASN A 817 42.39 0.66 1.93
C ASN A 817 41.39 -0.30 1.24
N GLY A 818 40.76 0.16 0.14
CA GLY A 818 39.80 -0.63 -0.65
C GLY A 818 38.45 -0.84 0.04
N SER A 819 38.20 -0.13 1.13
CA SER A 819 36.96 -0.15 1.89
C SER A 819 36.30 1.21 1.88
N ARG A 820 34.95 1.25 1.78
CA ARG A 820 34.13 2.45 1.96
C ARG A 820 33.24 2.27 3.18
N LEU A 821 33.36 3.20 4.13
CA LEU A 821 32.50 3.31 5.32
C LEU A 821 31.50 4.42 5.08
N ILE A 822 30.21 4.10 5.03
CA ILE A 822 29.10 5.03 4.75
C ILE A 822 28.27 5.21 6.02
N GLN A 823 28.31 6.39 6.56
CA GLN A 823 27.41 6.84 7.63
C GLN A 823 26.13 7.40 7.03
N LEU A 824 24.97 6.91 7.50
CA LEU A 824 23.63 7.40 7.14
C LEU A 824 22.87 7.81 8.42
N ASN A 825 22.17 8.92 8.34
CA ASN A 825 21.39 9.43 9.46
C ASN A 825 19.93 8.98 9.35
N THR A 826 19.55 8.04 10.20
CA THR A 826 18.17 7.51 10.24
C THR A 826 17.44 7.80 11.55
N VAL A 827 17.91 8.76 12.36
CA VAL A 827 17.42 9.03 13.73
C VAL A 827 15.95 9.46 13.78
N LYS A 828 15.41 10.08 12.71
CA LYS A 828 14.01 10.48 12.63
C LYS A 828 13.10 9.37 12.06
N GLY A 829 13.59 8.15 11.94
CA GLY A 829 12.79 7.01 11.49
C GLY A 829 12.99 6.61 10.04
N GLY A 830 14.10 6.96 9.41
CA GLY A 830 14.45 6.61 8.02
C GLY A 830 15.27 7.71 7.36
N LEU A 831 15.79 7.46 6.17
CA LEU A 831 16.55 8.44 5.40
C LEU A 831 15.63 9.57 4.92
N ARG A 832 14.50 9.23 4.28
CA ARG A 832 13.53 10.22 3.80
C ARG A 832 12.99 11.10 4.92
N ALA A 833 12.68 10.50 6.07
CA ALA A 833 12.15 11.23 7.23
C ALA A 833 13.20 12.16 7.86
N THR A 834 14.50 11.86 7.70
CA THR A 834 15.60 12.67 8.23
C THR A 834 16.05 13.73 7.23
N ASP A 835 16.45 13.33 6.05
CA ASP A 835 16.81 14.17 4.89
C ASP A 835 16.73 13.32 3.61
N TYR A 836 15.72 13.56 2.75
CA TYR A 836 15.53 12.78 1.52
C TYR A 836 16.72 12.87 0.54
N ASN A 837 17.55 13.94 0.60
CA ASN A 837 18.75 14.09 -0.25
C ASN A 837 19.78 12.99 0.05
N GLU A 838 19.77 12.43 1.26
CA GLU A 838 20.62 11.32 1.66
C GLU A 838 20.43 10.09 0.76
N TRP A 839 19.23 9.83 0.25
CA TRP A 839 18.95 8.76 -0.69
C TRP A 839 19.71 8.93 -2.02
N PHE A 840 19.67 10.14 -2.61
CA PHE A 840 20.36 10.42 -3.86
C PHE A 840 21.87 10.36 -3.69
N TRP A 841 22.37 10.89 -2.57
CA TRP A 841 23.77 10.81 -2.22
C TRP A 841 24.20 9.35 -2.00
N PHE A 842 23.41 8.55 -1.29
CA PHE A 842 23.69 7.13 -1.02
C PHE A 842 23.75 6.32 -2.32
N LYS A 843 22.81 6.48 -3.24
CA LYS A 843 22.87 5.87 -4.57
C LYS A 843 24.16 6.20 -5.32
N LYS A 844 24.60 7.45 -5.25
CA LYS A 844 25.85 7.88 -5.84
C LYS A 844 27.06 7.22 -5.18
N GLN A 845 27.02 7.00 -3.84
CA GLN A 845 28.09 6.28 -3.16
C GLN A 845 28.18 4.82 -3.62
N LEU A 846 27.04 4.15 -3.81
CA LEU A 846 27.01 2.77 -4.31
C LEU A 846 27.57 2.68 -5.73
N SER A 847 27.09 3.52 -6.65
CA SER A 847 27.50 3.48 -8.07
C SER A 847 28.97 3.85 -8.30
N SER A 848 29.56 4.72 -7.46
CA SER A 848 30.95 5.18 -7.58
C SER A 848 31.97 4.28 -6.87
N PHE A 849 31.53 3.25 -6.13
CA PHE A 849 32.46 2.45 -5.31
C PHE A 849 33.10 1.33 -6.11
N THR A 850 34.42 1.39 -6.25
CA THR A 850 35.24 0.39 -6.97
C THR A 850 35.98 -0.58 -6.05
N GLY A 851 36.04 -0.32 -4.74
CA GLY A 851 36.73 -1.18 -3.76
C GLY A 851 36.00 -2.50 -3.46
N ASN A 852 36.57 -3.28 -2.53
CA ASN A 852 36.10 -4.63 -2.23
C ASN A 852 35.10 -4.70 -1.07
N ASN A 853 35.09 -3.71 -0.16
CA ASN A 853 34.34 -3.80 1.08
C ASN A 853 33.50 -2.55 1.30
N LEU A 854 32.20 -2.73 1.35
CA LEU A 854 31.23 -1.69 1.61
C LEU A 854 30.62 -1.90 3.01
N PHE A 855 30.74 -0.90 3.86
CA PHE A 855 30.22 -0.88 5.21
C PHE A 855 29.23 0.27 5.35
N VAL A 856 27.99 -0.01 5.70
CA VAL A 856 26.91 0.98 5.86
C VAL A 856 26.46 1.01 7.33
N PHE A 857 26.34 2.21 7.88
CA PHE A 857 26.01 2.43 9.29
C PHE A 857 24.73 3.24 9.42
N LEU A 858 23.78 2.71 10.23
CA LEU A 858 22.46 3.27 10.47
C LEU A 858 22.23 3.49 11.96
N ALA A 859 21.40 4.47 12.31
CA ALA A 859 21.00 4.69 13.70
C ALA A 859 20.13 3.56 14.25
N GLN A 860 19.33 2.92 13.40
CA GLN A 860 18.41 1.83 13.75
C GLN A 860 18.25 0.82 12.61
N SER A 861 17.60 -0.31 12.91
CA SER A 861 17.30 -1.34 11.91
C SER A 861 16.46 -0.78 10.77
N PRO A 862 16.74 -1.14 9.50
CA PRO A 862 15.82 -0.84 8.40
C PRO A 862 14.39 -1.34 8.62
N GLY A 863 14.23 -2.46 9.35
CA GLY A 863 12.90 -2.98 9.73
C GLY A 863 12.14 -2.12 10.75
N ASN A 864 12.83 -1.16 11.39
CA ASN A 864 12.24 -0.23 12.37
C ASN A 864 12.09 1.19 11.79
N PHE A 865 12.23 1.37 10.50
CA PHE A 865 11.92 2.65 9.87
C PHE A 865 10.44 2.98 10.07
N SER A 866 10.11 4.25 10.25
CA SER A 866 8.71 4.69 10.40
C SER A 866 7.88 4.37 9.15
N ASP A 867 8.52 4.34 7.99
CA ASP A 867 8.00 3.80 6.75
C ASP A 867 8.66 2.41 6.51
N SER A 868 7.90 1.35 6.75
CA SER A 868 8.41 -0.03 6.61
C SER A 868 8.77 -0.39 5.16
N GLN A 869 8.13 0.23 4.18
CA GLN A 869 8.45 0.03 2.76
C GLN A 869 9.78 0.71 2.41
N GLU A 870 10.10 1.87 2.98
CA GLU A 870 11.42 2.51 2.84
C GLU A 870 12.54 1.58 3.31
N GLY A 871 12.34 0.92 4.47
CA GLY A 871 13.29 -0.08 4.96
C GLY A 871 13.48 -1.27 4.02
N THR A 872 12.39 -1.68 3.35
CA THR A 872 12.44 -2.73 2.32
C THR A 872 13.20 -2.27 1.08
N VAL A 873 12.97 -1.05 0.59
CA VAL A 873 13.75 -0.46 -0.54
C VAL A 873 15.24 -0.42 -0.20
N PHE A 874 15.59 0.02 1.00
CA PHE A 874 16.98 0.06 1.44
C PHE A 874 17.63 -1.33 1.39
N LYS A 875 16.96 -2.35 1.92
CA LYS A 875 17.46 -3.73 1.92
C LYS A 875 17.57 -4.29 0.51
N ASN A 876 16.56 -4.09 -0.33
CA ASN A 876 16.56 -4.56 -1.72
C ASN A 876 17.66 -3.88 -2.54
N MET A 877 17.86 -2.58 -2.39
CA MET A 877 18.93 -1.84 -3.09
C MET A 877 20.31 -2.41 -2.77
N LEU A 878 20.60 -2.74 -1.51
CA LEU A 878 21.86 -3.37 -1.11
C LEU A 878 21.97 -4.81 -1.60
N ALA A 879 20.88 -5.57 -1.59
CA ALA A 879 20.83 -6.93 -2.13
C ALA A 879 21.08 -6.94 -3.66
N ASP A 880 20.48 -6.01 -4.39
CA ASP A 880 20.69 -5.84 -5.83
C ASP A 880 22.14 -5.39 -6.13
N TYR A 881 22.67 -4.47 -5.32
CA TYR A 881 24.09 -4.09 -5.41
C TYR A 881 25.01 -5.29 -5.18
N LYS A 882 24.71 -6.13 -4.16
CA LYS A 882 25.47 -7.37 -3.89
C LYS A 882 25.35 -8.38 -5.02
N LYS A 883 24.16 -8.54 -5.59
CA LYS A 883 23.91 -9.43 -6.75
C LYS A 883 24.72 -9.00 -7.96
N GLN A 884 24.80 -7.69 -8.25
CA GLN A 884 25.60 -7.13 -9.33
C GLN A 884 27.11 -7.18 -9.06
N ASN A 885 27.51 -7.23 -7.79
CA ASN A 885 28.90 -7.22 -7.35
C ASN A 885 29.17 -8.43 -6.40
N PRO A 886 29.09 -9.67 -6.89
CA PRO A 886 29.11 -10.86 -6.03
C PRO A 886 30.42 -11.05 -5.24
N ALA A 887 31.55 -10.52 -5.73
CA ALA A 887 32.84 -10.59 -5.06
C ALA A 887 33.00 -9.59 -3.89
N LYS A 888 32.19 -8.51 -3.86
CA LYS A 888 32.31 -7.48 -2.82
C LYS A 888 31.64 -7.91 -1.50
N ASN A 889 32.21 -7.53 -0.39
CA ASN A 889 31.58 -7.58 0.91
C ASN A 889 30.63 -6.39 1.06
N VAL A 890 29.39 -6.64 1.48
CA VAL A 890 28.37 -5.61 1.78
C VAL A 890 27.83 -5.88 3.17
N TRP A 891 28.16 -5.01 4.11
CA TRP A 891 27.81 -5.18 5.53
C TRP A 891 27.09 -3.95 6.04
N VAL A 892 26.06 -4.16 6.85
CA VAL A 892 25.24 -3.11 7.47
C VAL A 892 25.32 -3.24 8.99
N PHE A 893 25.59 -2.12 9.66
CA PHE A 893 25.65 -2.05 11.11
C PHE A 893 24.61 -1.07 11.64
N TYR A 894 23.94 -1.43 12.73
CA TYR A 894 22.97 -0.56 13.37
C TYR A 894 22.83 -0.86 14.86
N LYS A 895 22.26 0.12 15.62
CA LYS A 895 21.90 -0.07 17.02
C LYS A 895 20.69 -1.00 17.11
N GLY A 896 20.86 -2.08 17.84
CA GLY A 896 19.80 -3.04 18.19
C GLY A 896 19.68 -3.25 19.69
N SER A 897 18.80 -4.15 20.13
CA SER A 897 18.66 -4.57 21.53
C SER A 897 19.68 -5.66 21.93
N THR A 898 20.24 -6.37 20.95
CA THR A 898 21.17 -7.48 21.15
C THR A 898 22.41 -7.34 20.28
N ASN A 899 23.49 -8.05 20.66
CA ASN A 899 24.70 -8.18 19.85
C ASN A 899 24.60 -9.45 19.00
N THR A 900 24.19 -9.31 17.73
CA THR A 900 23.96 -10.44 16.83
C THR A 900 24.28 -10.10 15.38
N SER A 901 24.33 -11.10 14.53
CA SER A 901 24.46 -10.93 13.08
C SER A 901 23.59 -11.91 12.32
N TYR A 902 23.20 -11.53 11.10
CA TYR A 902 22.47 -12.39 10.17
C TYR A 902 22.81 -12.02 8.72
N MET A 903 22.49 -12.93 7.81
CA MET A 903 22.55 -12.69 6.36
C MET A 903 21.15 -12.46 5.81
N ASP A 904 21.02 -11.54 4.86
CA ASP A 904 19.79 -11.31 4.09
C ASP A 904 20.20 -11.03 2.64
N LYS A 905 19.86 -11.97 1.73
CA LYS A 905 20.16 -11.90 0.29
C LYS A 905 21.63 -11.53 -0.02
N GLY A 906 22.57 -12.15 0.70
CA GLY A 906 24.00 -11.95 0.51
C GLY A 906 24.59 -10.72 1.21
N VAL A 907 23.78 -9.89 1.85
CA VAL A 907 24.21 -8.74 2.67
C VAL A 907 24.29 -9.16 4.13
N LYS A 908 25.37 -8.80 4.81
CA LYS A 908 25.55 -9.10 6.23
C LYS A 908 25.05 -7.96 7.10
N TYR A 909 24.19 -8.26 8.03
CA TYR A 909 23.66 -7.31 9.02
C TYR A 909 24.22 -7.63 10.39
N ILE A 910 24.75 -6.62 11.10
CA ILE A 910 25.34 -6.74 12.43
C ILE A 910 24.67 -5.71 13.35
N THR A 911 24.10 -6.20 14.44
CA THR A 911 23.51 -5.35 15.46
C THR A 911 24.44 -5.23 16.65
N THR A 912 24.52 -4.04 17.24
CA THR A 912 25.23 -3.81 18.48
C THR A 912 24.29 -3.20 19.51
N ALA A 913 24.18 -3.85 20.68
CA ALA A 913 23.35 -3.37 21.77
C ALA A 913 23.99 -2.15 22.45
N GLY A 914 25.32 -2.09 22.50
CA GLY A 914 26.02 -1.05 23.21
C GLY A 914 25.59 -1.01 24.69
N PHE A 915 25.21 0.17 25.13
CA PHE A 915 24.51 0.35 26.41
C PHE A 915 23.03 0.56 26.18
N ASP A 916 22.20 -0.10 26.97
CA ASP A 916 20.83 0.36 27.20
C ASP A 916 20.75 1.36 28.35
N ALA A 917 19.87 2.34 28.21
CA ALA A 917 19.77 3.50 29.08
C ALA A 917 19.54 3.18 30.57
N SER A 918 19.10 1.98 30.89
CA SER A 918 18.58 1.65 32.22
C SER A 918 19.49 0.77 33.08
N GLY A 919 20.66 0.28 32.56
CA GLY A 919 21.06 -0.92 33.21
C GLY A 919 22.50 -1.29 33.44
N PHE A 920 23.53 -0.50 33.05
CA PHE A 920 24.90 -0.92 33.35
C PHE A 920 25.39 -0.35 34.67
N ASN A 921 25.79 -1.25 35.57
CA ASN A 921 26.39 -0.99 36.86
C ASN A 921 27.63 -1.91 37.02
N ASP A 922 28.31 -1.85 38.15
CA ASP A 922 29.55 -2.63 38.38
C ASP A 922 29.35 -4.15 38.33
N LYS A 923 28.12 -4.65 38.56
CA LYS A 923 27.82 -6.09 38.52
C LYS A 923 27.67 -6.62 37.10
N ASN A 924 27.15 -5.81 36.17
CA ASN A 924 26.83 -6.24 34.78
C ASN A 924 27.66 -5.53 33.69
N LYS A 925 28.64 -4.70 34.05
CA LYS A 925 29.48 -3.97 33.07
C LYS A 925 30.22 -4.88 32.06
N GLY A 926 30.49 -6.13 32.41
CA GLY A 926 31.09 -7.11 31.51
C GLY A 926 30.20 -7.49 30.28
N PHE A 927 28.90 -7.19 30.33
CA PHE A 927 28.00 -7.39 29.19
C PHE A 927 28.04 -6.26 28.17
N ALA A 928 28.62 -5.10 28.50
CA ALA A 928 28.82 -3.99 27.60
C ALA A 928 29.82 -4.36 26.49
N LYS A 929 29.36 -4.38 25.24
CA LYS A 929 30.16 -4.79 24.10
C LYS A 929 30.15 -3.76 22.98
N TYR A 930 31.20 -3.80 22.16
CA TYR A 930 31.31 -3.12 20.87
C TYR A 930 31.73 -4.13 19.80
N VAL A 931 31.56 -3.79 18.54
CA VAL A 931 32.02 -4.61 17.41
C VAL A 931 33.43 -4.16 17.01
N SER A 932 34.39 -5.08 16.99
CA SER A 932 35.71 -4.87 16.40
C SER A 932 35.71 -5.52 14.99
N VAL A 933 36.01 -4.75 13.95
CA VAL A 933 36.09 -5.23 12.57
C VAL A 933 37.53 -5.15 12.10
N LYS A 934 37.98 -6.20 11.43
CA LYS A 934 39.30 -6.33 10.85
C LYS A 934 39.21 -6.71 9.37
N VAL A 935 39.85 -5.92 8.54
CA VAL A 935 39.84 -6.08 7.07
C VAL A 935 41.27 -6.26 6.56
N LYS A 936 41.47 -7.21 5.68
CA LYS A 936 42.70 -7.32 4.87
C LYS A 936 42.35 -7.75 3.45
N GLY A 937 42.58 -6.85 2.49
CA GLY A 937 42.07 -7.03 1.12
C GLY A 937 40.56 -7.25 1.09
N SER A 938 40.10 -8.36 0.54
CA SER A 938 38.68 -8.76 0.52
C SER A 938 38.26 -9.60 1.74
N THR A 939 39.17 -9.92 2.65
CA THR A 939 38.82 -10.71 3.84
C THR A 939 38.38 -9.80 4.98
N VAL A 940 37.13 -9.95 5.43
CA VAL A 940 36.53 -9.20 6.54
C VAL A 940 36.20 -10.16 7.69
N THR A 941 36.62 -9.80 8.89
CA THR A 941 36.26 -10.53 10.12
C THR A 941 35.78 -9.56 11.19
N TYR A 942 34.98 -10.04 12.15
CA TYR A 942 34.49 -9.23 13.25
C TYR A 942 34.35 -10.03 14.52
N GLN A 943 34.32 -9.32 15.66
CA GLN A 943 34.08 -9.91 16.97
C GLN A 943 33.37 -8.90 17.87
N PHE A 944 32.43 -9.39 18.70
CA PHE A 944 31.88 -8.62 19.81
C PHE A 944 32.89 -8.67 20.98
N LYS A 945 33.50 -7.52 21.31
CA LYS A 945 34.49 -7.39 22.40
C LYS A 945 33.90 -6.61 23.58
N THR A 946 34.32 -6.94 24.81
CA THR A 946 33.95 -6.19 26.02
C THR A 946 34.60 -4.80 26.03
N MET A 947 33.89 -3.84 26.61
CA MET A 947 34.36 -2.45 26.69
C MET A 947 35.37 -2.21 27.83
N ASN A 948 35.33 -3.00 28.90
CA ASN A 948 36.24 -2.98 30.02
C ASN A 948 37.60 -3.69 29.73
#